data_77be57a0c04c58ca8e5606a357d3726c
#
_entry.id   77be57a0c04c58ca8e5606a357d3726c
#
_cell.length_a   1.000
_cell.length_b   1.000
_cell.length_c   1.000
_cell.angle_alpha   90.00
_cell.angle_beta   90.00
_cell.angle_gamma   90.00
#
_symmetry.space_group_name_H-M   'P 1'
#
loop_
_entity.id
_entity.type
_entity.pdbx_description
1 polymer ?
#
loop_
_entity_poly.entity_id
_entity_poly.type
_entity_poly.pdbx_seq_one_letter_code
_entity_poly.pdbx_strand_id
1 'polypeptide(L)'
;MNDAPNQFRAAIRNAGLSPPDVIEPGKLHRFPGHDKCDANRAAWCMLFADELGGCFGDWSSGLSEHWSAKRDQPMTRKQRETFKAQQSAVRAQVDSERNAGTTKAAETAAQAWAVATPATGDHRYLRDKGISPHGIRSNGQELLVPLFDAEGKLHSLQRIRPDGEKRYLSGGAIKGHYYIIGNLHDRVIIGEGYATCASVHEATGIPIAVAFDCGNLEPVARALRSKFPDIQIIIAADDDSKTEGNPGITKATTAAKAVGGFLAVPDFGDNRPDHAKDFNDLMRIAGADLVCKCIGEATDMRPDSAKLLDEVRDFIRCFCAFPSAACLDTVTLWTVHAHMVEHFHTTPRLAMLSPEPGSGKTRVLEVLDLLTPGAMLILSPSVAAIFRKLAQEPLTLLFDECDTIFNKHGDNGQNEDLRALINSGYRRGASIPRCVGSQHEVRNFAVYAAAALAGLGDLPDSVMSRAVVIRMKKRSAKEHVEAFRTRVHEAPGHKLRDRLAEWAAIVGARAGAAWPGLPDGVVDRKAEIWEPLIAVADEAGGHWPTTARAACIEFFSATDYRRASLGVRLLADLRQIFGNADALSTTAILARLCGNESYGVDTHGEPACIAEDAPWSDLRGKPLDSRRLAQLLEKYEIRSVKIKYEGRPLQGYRREHLWDAWQRYLAATPAEPEPPEPAEPRQQRRGLPADFRVPANSRVPELPPVCGTAKPALEKESSGGSIGSGLSAMEGNKTVEGYV
;
A
#
# COMPACT_ATOMS: atom_id res chain seq x y z
N MET A 1 -54.40 -17.20 -1.32
CA MET A 1 -53.65 -17.20 -0.04
C MET A 1 -52.19 -17.18 -0.40
N ASN A 2 -51.48 -16.20 0.11
CA ASN A 2 -50.03 -16.07 -0.21
C ASN A 2 -49.30 -17.18 0.55
N ASP A 3 -48.81 -18.19 -0.15
CA ASP A 3 -48.06 -19.33 0.42
C ASP A 3 -46.57 -18.95 0.57
N ALA A 4 -46.32 -17.79 1.14
CA ALA A 4 -44.98 -17.23 1.31
C ALA A 4 -44.02 -18.17 2.09
N PRO A 5 -44.43 -18.82 3.18
CA PRO A 5 -43.57 -19.78 3.90
C PRO A 5 -43.11 -20.94 3.01
N ASN A 6 -44.00 -21.51 2.17
CA ASN A 6 -43.62 -22.59 1.27
C ASN A 6 -42.72 -22.14 0.11
N GLN A 7 -42.95 -20.95 -0.44
CA GLN A 7 -42.09 -20.38 -1.45
C GLN A 7 -40.67 -20.07 -0.87
N PHE A 8 -40.61 -19.57 0.37
CA PHE A 8 -39.33 -19.34 1.07
C PHE A 8 -38.62 -20.66 1.35
N ARG A 9 -39.32 -21.70 1.80
CA ARG A 9 -38.73 -23.04 1.96
C ARG A 9 -38.21 -23.61 0.64
N ALA A 10 -38.93 -23.39 -0.45
CA ALA A 10 -38.47 -23.81 -1.78
C ALA A 10 -37.20 -23.08 -2.21
N ALA A 11 -37.08 -21.77 -1.92
CA ALA A 11 -35.85 -21.01 -2.18
C ALA A 11 -34.64 -21.54 -1.39
N ILE A 12 -34.83 -21.87 -0.11
CA ILE A 12 -33.80 -22.48 0.73
C ILE A 12 -33.36 -23.85 0.20
N ARG A 13 -34.34 -24.68 -0.25
CA ARG A 13 -34.02 -25.99 -0.86
C ARG A 13 -33.26 -25.85 -2.17
N ASN A 14 -33.62 -24.86 -3.00
CA ASN A 14 -32.91 -24.58 -4.25
C ASN A 14 -31.44 -24.14 -4.01
N ALA A 15 -31.16 -23.59 -2.86
CA ALA A 15 -29.78 -23.27 -2.42
C ALA A 15 -29.04 -24.47 -1.78
N GLY A 16 -29.61 -25.69 -1.86
CA GLY A 16 -28.98 -26.92 -1.37
C GLY A 16 -29.11 -27.15 0.13
N LEU A 17 -30.01 -26.44 0.83
CA LEU A 17 -30.23 -26.59 2.27
C LEU A 17 -31.56 -27.31 2.56
N SER A 18 -31.66 -27.98 3.73
CA SER A 18 -32.85 -28.69 4.18
C SER A 18 -33.54 -27.89 5.29
N PRO A 19 -34.45 -26.94 4.97
CA PRO A 19 -35.11 -26.10 5.95
C PRO A 19 -36.08 -26.89 6.85
N PRO A 20 -36.40 -26.37 8.04
CA PRO A 20 -37.43 -26.99 8.92
C PRO A 20 -38.79 -27.00 8.24
N ASP A 21 -39.66 -27.97 8.66
CA ASP A 21 -40.99 -28.12 8.09
C ASP A 21 -41.89 -26.91 8.35
N VAL A 22 -41.70 -26.24 9.47
CA VAL A 22 -42.44 -25.04 9.85
C VAL A 22 -41.44 -23.89 10.04
N ILE A 23 -41.66 -22.79 9.32
CA ILE A 23 -40.91 -21.52 9.47
C ILE A 23 -41.89 -20.47 10.00
N GLU A 24 -41.73 -20.11 11.28
CA GLU A 24 -42.52 -19.04 11.89
C GLU A 24 -42.01 -17.66 11.42
N PRO A 25 -42.88 -16.76 10.88
CA PRO A 25 -42.48 -15.42 10.51
C PRO A 25 -41.93 -14.63 11.72
N GLY A 26 -40.84 -13.84 11.46
CA GLY A 26 -40.20 -13.03 12.50
C GLY A 26 -39.27 -13.79 13.45
N LYS A 27 -39.14 -15.12 13.30
CA LYS A 27 -38.32 -15.96 14.17
C LYS A 27 -37.12 -16.54 13.44
N LEU A 28 -35.95 -16.52 14.08
CA LEU A 28 -34.74 -17.16 13.54
C LEU A 28 -34.80 -18.67 13.82
N HIS A 29 -34.73 -19.45 12.75
CA HIS A 29 -34.64 -20.90 12.78
C HIS A 29 -33.25 -21.39 12.49
N ARG A 30 -32.80 -22.42 13.24
CA ARG A 30 -31.46 -23.03 13.07
C ARG A 30 -31.62 -24.50 12.71
N PHE A 31 -30.90 -24.96 11.69
CA PHE A 31 -31.00 -26.33 11.17
C PHE A 31 -29.64 -26.79 10.59
N PRO A 32 -29.49 -28.07 10.20
CA PRO A 32 -28.24 -28.58 9.68
C PRO A 32 -27.76 -27.82 8.42
N GLY A 33 -26.45 -27.55 8.33
CA GLY A 33 -25.82 -27.00 7.13
C GLY A 33 -25.74 -28.04 6.01
N HIS A 34 -25.26 -27.61 4.84
CA HIS A 34 -25.10 -28.48 3.68
C HIS A 34 -24.20 -29.69 4.03
N ASP A 35 -24.68 -30.92 3.75
CA ASP A 35 -23.98 -32.19 4.01
C ASP A 35 -23.51 -32.37 5.48
N LYS A 36 -24.24 -31.78 6.43
CA LYS A 36 -23.96 -31.93 7.86
C LYS A 36 -24.98 -32.85 8.54
N CYS A 37 -24.55 -33.48 9.63
CA CYS A 37 -25.44 -34.36 10.44
C CYS A 37 -26.59 -33.55 11.11
N ASP A 38 -27.66 -34.21 11.46
CA ASP A 38 -28.89 -33.62 12.04
C ASP A 38 -28.65 -32.81 13.32
N ALA A 39 -27.60 -33.11 14.07
CA ALA A 39 -27.22 -32.35 15.26
C ALA A 39 -26.56 -31.01 14.96
N ASN A 40 -26.13 -30.78 13.70
CA ASN A 40 -25.51 -29.53 13.26
C ASN A 40 -26.55 -28.40 13.25
N ARG A 41 -26.14 -27.18 13.52
CA ARG A 41 -26.95 -25.96 13.55
C ARG A 41 -26.28 -24.82 12.80
N ALA A 42 -25.54 -25.11 11.73
CA ALA A 42 -24.81 -24.10 10.95
C ALA A 42 -25.73 -23.30 10.01
N ALA A 43 -26.77 -23.95 9.45
CA ALA A 43 -27.73 -23.23 8.64
C ALA A 43 -28.75 -22.47 9.49
N TRP A 44 -29.25 -21.38 8.92
CA TRP A 44 -30.24 -20.51 9.54
C TRP A 44 -31.18 -19.92 8.49
N CYS A 45 -32.42 -19.60 8.90
CA CYS A 45 -33.32 -18.82 8.09
C CYS A 45 -34.27 -17.98 8.98
N MET A 46 -34.70 -16.84 8.43
CA MET A 46 -35.73 -15.98 9.01
C MET A 46 -36.61 -15.42 7.90
N LEU A 47 -37.90 -15.78 7.96
CA LEU A 47 -38.94 -15.13 7.16
C LEU A 47 -39.35 -13.84 7.89
N PHE A 48 -39.45 -12.72 7.16
CA PHE A 48 -39.87 -11.46 7.78
C PHE A 48 -41.29 -11.54 8.33
N ALA A 49 -41.60 -10.76 9.34
CA ALA A 49 -42.90 -10.78 9.99
C ALA A 49 -44.09 -10.39 9.07
N ASP A 50 -43.78 -9.63 8.00
CA ASP A 50 -44.72 -9.24 6.95
C ASP A 50 -44.88 -10.28 5.84
N GLU A 51 -44.12 -11.38 5.90
CA GLU A 51 -44.07 -12.47 4.92
C GLU A 51 -43.68 -12.02 3.48
N LEU A 52 -43.20 -10.78 3.31
CA LEU A 52 -42.87 -10.22 2.02
C LEU A 52 -41.41 -10.46 1.60
N GLY A 53 -40.61 -11.06 2.49
CA GLY A 53 -39.21 -11.42 2.25
C GLY A 53 -38.63 -12.22 3.38
N GLY A 54 -37.38 -12.65 3.21
CA GLY A 54 -36.63 -13.39 4.21
C GLY A 54 -35.15 -13.48 3.89
N CYS A 55 -34.36 -13.87 4.86
CA CYS A 55 -32.93 -14.14 4.73
C CYS A 55 -32.63 -15.56 5.19
N PHE A 56 -31.67 -16.21 4.57
CA PHE A 56 -31.16 -17.52 4.97
C PHE A 56 -29.68 -17.67 4.65
N GLY A 57 -29.02 -18.62 5.27
CA GLY A 57 -27.64 -18.90 5.01
C GLY A 57 -27.12 -20.12 5.75
N ASP A 58 -25.86 -20.42 5.53
CA ASP A 58 -25.10 -21.47 6.20
C ASP A 58 -23.71 -20.96 6.59
N TRP A 59 -23.42 -20.91 7.87
CA TRP A 59 -22.14 -20.43 8.39
C TRP A 59 -20.97 -21.36 8.05
N SER A 60 -21.25 -22.64 7.74
CA SER A 60 -20.22 -23.61 7.39
C SER A 60 -19.71 -23.43 5.95
N SER A 61 -20.59 -23.05 5.03
CA SER A 61 -20.26 -22.78 3.63
C SER A 61 -20.04 -21.30 3.33
N GLY A 62 -20.43 -20.39 4.25
CA GLY A 62 -20.42 -18.95 4.04
C GLY A 62 -21.59 -18.43 3.21
N LEU A 63 -22.59 -19.28 2.90
CA LEU A 63 -23.78 -18.90 2.18
C LEU A 63 -24.58 -17.86 2.96
N SER A 64 -24.99 -16.78 2.29
CA SER A 64 -25.87 -15.75 2.86
C SER A 64 -26.71 -15.14 1.73
N GLU A 65 -27.96 -15.51 1.68
CA GLU A 65 -28.91 -15.11 0.63
C GLU A 65 -30.14 -14.45 1.19
N HIS A 66 -30.88 -13.80 0.33
CA HIS A 66 -32.16 -13.20 0.63
C HIS A 66 -33.21 -13.63 -0.42
N TRP A 67 -34.43 -13.76 0.04
CA TRP A 67 -35.59 -14.06 -0.76
C TRP A 67 -36.63 -12.94 -0.66
N SER A 68 -37.34 -12.67 -1.73
CA SER A 68 -38.51 -11.80 -1.72
C SER A 68 -39.69 -12.49 -2.42
N ALA A 69 -40.89 -12.33 -1.84
CA ALA A 69 -42.12 -12.85 -2.43
C ALA A 69 -42.36 -12.24 -3.83
N LYS A 70 -42.89 -13.05 -4.76
CA LYS A 70 -43.32 -12.56 -6.08
C LYS A 70 -44.41 -11.51 -5.90
N ARG A 71 -44.27 -10.38 -6.57
CA ARG A 71 -45.20 -9.25 -6.50
C ARG A 71 -45.68 -8.91 -7.90
N ASP A 72 -46.95 -8.52 -8.02
CA ASP A 72 -47.54 -8.11 -9.28
C ASP A 72 -47.09 -6.71 -9.73
N GLN A 73 -46.56 -5.91 -8.81
CA GLN A 73 -46.07 -4.56 -9.08
C GLN A 73 -44.66 -4.33 -8.47
N PRO A 74 -43.84 -3.49 -9.13
CA PRO A 74 -42.52 -3.11 -8.58
C PRO A 74 -42.63 -2.42 -7.21
N MET A 75 -41.68 -2.69 -6.33
CA MET A 75 -41.61 -2.03 -5.03
C MET A 75 -41.48 -0.51 -5.17
N THR A 76 -42.27 0.21 -4.38
CA THR A 76 -42.07 1.66 -4.18
C THR A 76 -40.75 1.95 -3.44
N ARG A 77 -40.28 3.19 -3.49
CA ARG A 77 -39.05 3.60 -2.79
C ARG A 77 -39.12 3.28 -1.28
N LYS A 78 -40.22 3.60 -0.63
CA LYS A 78 -40.45 3.32 0.80
C LYS A 78 -40.39 1.82 1.12
N GLN A 79 -41.03 0.99 0.28
CA GLN A 79 -40.99 -0.46 0.46
C GLN A 79 -39.59 -1.05 0.30
N ARG A 80 -38.78 -0.51 -0.65
CA ARG A 80 -37.37 -0.92 -0.80
C ARG A 80 -36.52 -0.54 0.42
N GLU A 81 -36.74 0.66 0.98
CA GLU A 81 -36.07 1.12 2.17
C GLU A 81 -36.43 0.24 3.39
N THR A 82 -37.74 -0.08 3.58
CA THR A 82 -38.20 -1.00 4.63
C THR A 82 -37.59 -2.40 4.46
N PHE A 83 -37.60 -2.96 3.24
CA PHE A 83 -37.02 -4.27 2.97
C PHE A 83 -35.50 -4.32 3.29
N LYS A 84 -34.75 -3.29 2.91
CA LYS A 84 -33.33 -3.17 3.24
C LYS A 84 -33.10 -3.05 4.74
N ALA A 85 -33.93 -2.30 5.46
CA ALA A 85 -33.84 -2.18 6.89
C ALA A 85 -34.11 -3.52 7.61
N GLN A 86 -35.13 -4.27 7.18
CA GLN A 86 -35.42 -5.62 7.69
C GLN A 86 -34.26 -6.58 7.42
N GLN A 87 -33.70 -6.57 6.20
CA GLN A 87 -32.54 -7.37 5.83
C GLN A 87 -31.33 -7.06 6.73
N SER A 88 -31.06 -5.78 6.97
CA SER A 88 -29.97 -5.34 7.83
C SER A 88 -30.19 -5.77 9.29
N ALA A 89 -31.43 -5.64 9.80
CA ALA A 89 -31.78 -6.05 11.16
C ALA A 89 -31.61 -7.57 11.36
N VAL A 90 -32.06 -8.40 10.39
CA VAL A 90 -31.87 -9.85 10.45
C VAL A 90 -30.38 -10.21 10.45
N ARG A 91 -29.57 -9.57 9.60
CA ARG A 91 -28.12 -9.79 9.60
C ARG A 91 -27.51 -9.45 10.95
N ALA A 92 -27.82 -8.29 11.50
CA ALA A 92 -27.32 -7.87 12.80
C ALA A 92 -27.71 -8.85 13.91
N GLN A 93 -28.94 -9.38 13.90
CA GLN A 93 -29.39 -10.40 14.87
C GLN A 93 -28.62 -11.71 14.71
N VAL A 94 -28.46 -12.20 13.48
CA VAL A 94 -27.71 -13.43 13.16
C VAL A 94 -26.24 -13.31 13.58
N ASP A 95 -25.61 -12.17 13.30
CA ASP A 95 -24.22 -11.89 13.69
C ASP A 95 -24.09 -11.79 15.22
N SER A 96 -25.06 -11.17 15.91
CA SER A 96 -25.10 -11.09 17.38
C SER A 96 -25.20 -12.48 18.03
N GLU A 97 -26.09 -13.33 17.52
CA GLU A 97 -26.25 -14.72 18.03
C GLU A 97 -24.96 -15.54 17.75
N ARG A 98 -24.37 -15.38 16.58
CA ARG A 98 -23.09 -16.02 16.25
C ARG A 98 -21.99 -15.60 17.22
N ASN A 99 -21.86 -14.30 17.45
CA ASN A 99 -20.86 -13.74 18.37
C ASN A 99 -21.07 -14.21 19.82
N ALA A 100 -22.32 -14.24 20.30
CA ALA A 100 -22.64 -14.79 21.61
C ALA A 100 -22.27 -16.28 21.70
N GLY A 101 -22.56 -17.08 20.66
CA GLY A 101 -22.15 -18.47 20.56
C GLY A 101 -20.65 -18.67 20.61
N THR A 102 -19.88 -17.87 19.84
CA THR A 102 -18.41 -17.95 19.82
C THR A 102 -17.81 -17.51 21.15
N THR A 103 -18.36 -16.50 21.81
CA THR A 103 -17.90 -16.06 23.14
C THR A 103 -18.10 -17.18 24.18
N LYS A 104 -19.28 -17.81 24.23
CA LYS A 104 -19.54 -18.92 25.11
C LYS A 104 -18.64 -20.13 24.85
N ALA A 105 -18.37 -20.43 23.57
CA ALA A 105 -17.43 -21.49 23.18
C ALA A 105 -15.98 -21.17 23.63
N ALA A 106 -15.55 -19.92 23.51
CA ALA A 106 -14.24 -19.48 24.00
C ALA A 106 -14.11 -19.60 25.53
N GLU A 107 -15.14 -19.23 26.29
CA GLU A 107 -15.17 -19.42 27.74
C GLU A 107 -15.09 -20.90 28.11
N THR A 108 -15.86 -21.77 27.44
CA THR A 108 -15.80 -23.22 27.62
C THR A 108 -14.43 -23.80 27.27
N ALA A 109 -13.81 -23.29 26.18
CA ALA A 109 -12.45 -23.66 25.77
C ALA A 109 -11.43 -23.29 26.87
N ALA A 110 -11.52 -22.05 27.39
CA ALA A 110 -10.62 -21.56 28.43
C ALA A 110 -10.74 -22.39 29.72
N GLN A 111 -11.97 -22.75 30.16
CA GLN A 111 -12.19 -23.60 31.30
C GLN A 111 -11.61 -25.01 31.08
N ALA A 112 -11.93 -25.65 29.95
CA ALA A 112 -11.42 -26.98 29.61
C ALA A 112 -9.88 -26.98 29.51
N TRP A 113 -9.30 -25.94 28.92
CA TRP A 113 -7.83 -25.78 28.82
C TRP A 113 -7.17 -25.59 30.18
N ALA A 114 -7.77 -24.82 31.08
CA ALA A 114 -7.21 -24.52 32.40
C ALA A 114 -7.10 -25.77 33.31
N VAL A 115 -8.07 -26.69 33.24
CA VAL A 115 -8.11 -27.91 34.08
C VAL A 115 -7.37 -29.09 33.44
N ALA A 116 -7.05 -29.01 32.14
CA ALA A 116 -6.35 -30.07 31.43
C ALA A 116 -4.87 -30.11 31.83
N THR A 117 -4.29 -31.31 31.90
CA THR A 117 -2.88 -31.54 32.20
C THR A 117 -2.04 -31.56 30.91
N PRO A 118 -0.74 -31.24 30.98
CA PRO A 118 0.15 -31.42 29.81
C PRO A 118 0.04 -32.83 29.26
N ALA A 119 -0.10 -32.95 27.94
CA ALA A 119 -0.17 -34.26 27.29
C ALA A 119 1.19 -34.96 27.37
N THR A 120 1.17 -36.26 27.57
CA THR A 120 2.38 -37.13 27.54
C THR A 120 2.43 -37.91 26.24
N GLY A 121 3.63 -38.36 25.85
CA GLY A 121 3.84 -39.16 24.65
C GLY A 121 3.11 -40.53 24.66
N ASP A 122 2.56 -40.96 25.80
CA ASP A 122 1.88 -42.26 25.95
C ASP A 122 0.48 -42.27 25.35
N HIS A 123 -0.07 -41.15 24.96
CA HIS A 123 -1.38 -41.10 24.32
C HIS A 123 -1.34 -41.85 22.98
N ARG A 124 -2.31 -42.79 22.80
CA ARG A 124 -2.33 -43.71 21.64
C ARG A 124 -2.18 -42.98 20.30
N TYR A 125 -2.90 -41.88 20.09
CA TYR A 125 -2.79 -41.12 18.84
C TYR A 125 -1.37 -40.60 18.57
N LEU A 126 -0.66 -40.09 19.60
CA LEU A 126 0.72 -39.60 19.44
C LEU A 126 1.68 -40.76 19.09
N ARG A 127 1.54 -41.88 19.75
CA ARG A 127 2.34 -43.08 19.41
C ARG A 127 2.05 -43.61 18.01
N ASP A 128 0.76 -43.70 17.65
CA ASP A 128 0.37 -44.21 16.33
C ASP A 128 0.83 -43.27 15.20
N LYS A 129 0.95 -41.95 15.49
CA LYS A 129 1.48 -40.94 14.56
C LYS A 129 2.98 -40.73 14.67
N GLY A 130 3.65 -41.26 15.71
CA GLY A 130 5.11 -41.15 15.93
C GLY A 130 5.56 -39.71 16.21
N ILE A 131 4.79 -38.94 16.98
CA ILE A 131 5.04 -37.52 17.25
C ILE A 131 5.01 -37.20 18.74
N SER A 132 5.65 -36.10 19.12
CA SER A 132 5.66 -35.57 20.49
C SER A 132 4.49 -34.60 20.73
N PRO A 133 4.11 -34.34 21.99
CA PRO A 133 2.93 -33.53 22.30
C PRO A 133 3.07 -32.00 22.11
N HIS A 134 4.26 -31.47 21.96
CA HIS A 134 4.53 -30.04 21.67
C HIS A 134 3.62 -29.01 22.34
N GLY A 135 3.41 -29.15 23.67
CA GLY A 135 2.67 -28.19 24.49
C GLY A 135 1.16 -28.30 24.48
N ILE A 136 0.57 -29.27 23.77
CA ILE A 136 -0.87 -29.57 23.90
C ILE A 136 -1.19 -30.22 25.25
N ARG A 137 -2.46 -30.23 25.60
CA ARG A 137 -2.94 -30.79 26.87
C ARG A 137 -3.86 -31.99 26.68
N SER A 138 -4.14 -32.71 27.75
CA SER A 138 -5.08 -33.84 27.78
C SER A 138 -6.08 -33.71 28.93
N ASN A 139 -7.31 -34.15 28.69
CA ASN A 139 -8.30 -34.33 29.73
C ASN A 139 -8.33 -35.79 30.30
N GLY A 140 -7.29 -36.57 29.98
CA GLY A 140 -7.16 -37.98 30.36
C GLY A 140 -7.63 -38.96 29.28
N GLN A 141 -8.54 -38.57 28.39
CA GLN A 141 -9.06 -39.39 27.30
C GLN A 141 -8.74 -38.79 25.90
N GLU A 142 -8.86 -37.49 25.79
CA GLU A 142 -8.67 -36.78 24.51
C GLU A 142 -7.51 -35.80 24.64
N LEU A 143 -6.78 -35.60 23.54
CA LEU A 143 -5.86 -34.49 23.41
C LEU A 143 -6.64 -33.20 23.08
N LEU A 144 -6.19 -32.11 23.65
CA LEU A 144 -6.75 -30.78 23.44
C LEU A 144 -5.71 -29.93 22.72
N VAL A 145 -6.02 -29.53 21.48
CA VAL A 145 -5.19 -28.63 20.68
C VAL A 145 -5.88 -27.26 20.67
N PRO A 146 -5.26 -26.19 21.18
CA PRO A 146 -5.91 -24.89 21.29
C PRO A 146 -5.92 -24.13 19.96
N LEU A 147 -7.00 -23.36 19.72
CA LEU A 147 -7.12 -22.45 18.59
C LEU A 147 -7.04 -21.00 19.11
N PHE A 148 -5.92 -20.33 18.80
CA PHE A 148 -5.68 -18.95 19.20
C PHE A 148 -5.88 -18.00 18.02
N ASP A 149 -6.28 -16.75 18.33
CA ASP A 149 -6.19 -15.65 17.35
C ASP A 149 -4.74 -15.10 17.27
N ALA A 150 -4.56 -14.10 16.40
CA ALA A 150 -3.28 -13.46 16.24
C ALA A 150 -2.78 -12.74 17.52
N GLU A 151 -3.67 -12.34 18.42
CA GLU A 151 -3.39 -11.69 19.70
C GLU A 151 -3.07 -12.69 20.81
N GLY A 152 -3.22 -13.99 20.57
CA GLY A 152 -2.98 -15.08 21.53
C GLY A 152 -4.17 -15.39 22.43
N LYS A 153 -5.37 -14.91 22.10
CA LYS A 153 -6.60 -15.26 22.83
C LYS A 153 -7.14 -16.60 22.35
N LEU A 154 -7.53 -17.46 23.30
CA LEU A 154 -8.13 -18.77 23.03
C LEU A 154 -9.60 -18.64 22.60
N HIS A 155 -9.96 -19.21 21.46
CA HIS A 155 -11.32 -19.17 20.90
C HIS A 155 -12.00 -20.54 20.81
N SER A 156 -11.23 -21.61 20.69
CA SER A 156 -11.76 -22.95 20.55
C SER A 156 -10.72 -24.00 20.92
N LEU A 157 -11.14 -25.27 20.96
CA LEU A 157 -10.28 -26.45 21.10
C LEU A 157 -10.65 -27.47 20.03
N GLN A 158 -9.64 -28.07 19.40
CA GLN A 158 -9.79 -29.33 18.69
C GLN A 158 -9.51 -30.47 19.68
N ARG A 159 -10.44 -31.40 19.81
CA ARG A 159 -10.30 -32.61 20.63
C ARG A 159 -9.94 -33.77 19.73
N ILE A 160 -8.88 -34.49 20.06
CA ILE A 160 -8.43 -35.67 19.32
C ILE A 160 -8.53 -36.89 20.21
N ARG A 161 -9.32 -37.86 19.79
CA ARG A 161 -9.52 -39.13 20.49
C ARG A 161 -8.36 -40.08 20.25
N PRO A 162 -8.23 -41.13 21.08
CA PRO A 162 -7.20 -42.18 20.91
C PRO A 162 -7.24 -42.90 19.53
N ASP A 163 -8.41 -42.98 18.91
CA ASP A 163 -8.64 -43.57 17.58
C ASP A 163 -8.34 -42.58 16.43
N GLY A 164 -8.00 -41.33 16.73
CA GLY A 164 -7.70 -40.27 15.77
C GLY A 164 -8.91 -39.45 15.34
N GLU A 165 -10.13 -39.72 15.86
CA GLU A 165 -11.28 -38.88 15.58
C GLU A 165 -11.06 -37.45 16.10
N LYS A 166 -11.26 -36.45 15.23
CA LYS A 166 -11.08 -35.05 15.54
C LYS A 166 -12.41 -34.31 15.62
N ARG A 167 -12.67 -33.60 16.69
CA ARG A 167 -13.89 -32.78 16.89
C ARG A 167 -13.56 -31.43 17.45
N TYR A 168 -14.27 -30.41 16.99
CA TYR A 168 -14.20 -29.05 17.56
C TYR A 168 -15.26 -28.83 18.63
N LEU A 169 -15.02 -27.82 19.47
CA LEU A 169 -16.09 -27.34 20.36
C LEU A 169 -17.23 -26.72 19.53
N SER A 170 -18.46 -27.08 19.86
CA SER A 170 -19.65 -26.55 19.19
C SER A 170 -19.72 -25.02 19.35
N GLY A 171 -19.85 -24.30 18.22
CA GLY A 171 -19.89 -22.83 18.20
C GLY A 171 -18.52 -22.17 18.26
N GLY A 172 -17.42 -22.91 18.40
CA GLY A 172 -16.06 -22.37 18.43
C GLY A 172 -15.64 -21.76 17.10
N ALA A 173 -14.94 -20.63 17.13
CA ALA A 173 -14.37 -20.01 15.96
C ALA A 173 -13.15 -20.80 15.49
N ILE A 174 -13.09 -21.09 14.17
CA ILE A 174 -11.98 -21.84 13.54
C ILE A 174 -11.25 -20.94 12.52
N LYS A 175 -11.99 -20.22 11.70
CA LYS A 175 -11.45 -19.44 10.59
C LYS A 175 -10.45 -18.38 11.08
N GLY A 176 -9.21 -18.44 10.59
CA GLY A 176 -8.13 -17.53 10.95
C GLY A 176 -7.46 -17.81 12.30
N HIS A 177 -7.90 -18.86 13.01
CA HIS A 177 -7.30 -19.28 14.29
C HIS A 177 -6.34 -20.45 14.08
N TYR A 178 -5.25 -20.47 14.84
CA TYR A 178 -4.17 -21.43 14.68
C TYR A 178 -3.52 -21.80 16.02
N TYR A 179 -2.70 -22.85 15.98
CA TYR A 179 -1.81 -23.22 17.07
C TYR A 179 -0.37 -23.22 16.57
N ILE A 180 0.57 -22.60 17.30
CA ILE A 180 1.98 -22.59 16.92
C ILE A 180 2.76 -23.63 17.72
N ILE A 181 3.52 -24.46 17.01
CA ILE A 181 4.56 -25.33 17.54
C ILE A 181 5.90 -24.64 17.32
N GLY A 182 6.68 -24.46 18.39
CA GLY A 182 7.96 -23.73 18.36
C GLY A 182 7.80 -22.22 18.55
N ASN A 183 8.93 -21.50 18.46
CA ASN A 183 8.97 -20.04 18.61
C ASN A 183 9.14 -19.36 17.26
N LEU A 184 8.32 -18.36 16.95
CA LEU A 184 8.39 -17.60 15.70
C LEU A 184 9.66 -16.75 15.65
N HIS A 185 10.32 -16.77 14.48
CA HIS A 185 11.51 -15.98 14.16
C HIS A 185 11.37 -15.33 12.78
N ASP A 186 12.27 -15.68 11.86
CA ASP A 186 12.36 -15.17 10.48
C ASP A 186 11.46 -15.94 9.49
N ARG A 187 11.05 -17.15 9.84
CA ARG A 187 10.21 -18.01 9.01
C ARG A 187 9.19 -18.79 9.81
N VAL A 188 8.10 -19.18 9.15
CA VAL A 188 7.06 -20.05 9.71
C VAL A 188 6.53 -20.97 8.62
N ILE A 189 6.27 -22.23 8.99
CA ILE A 189 5.53 -23.16 8.15
C ILE A 189 4.05 -23.12 8.56
N ILE A 190 3.12 -23.36 7.65
CA ILE A 190 1.70 -23.52 7.94
C ILE A 190 1.27 -24.85 7.35
N GLY A 191 0.71 -25.72 8.16
CA GLY A 191 0.19 -27.02 7.72
C GLY A 191 -1.23 -27.26 8.18
N GLU A 192 -1.90 -28.25 7.59
CA GLU A 192 -3.29 -28.54 7.87
C GLU A 192 -3.49 -29.21 9.22
N GLY A 193 -2.93 -30.39 9.39
CA GLY A 193 -3.20 -31.26 10.54
C GLY A 193 -2.16 -31.17 11.64
N TYR A 194 -2.56 -31.36 12.91
CA TYR A 194 -1.62 -31.36 14.03
C TYR A 194 -0.47 -32.35 13.88
N ALA A 195 -0.75 -33.61 13.45
CA ALA A 195 0.30 -34.61 13.28
C ALA A 195 1.29 -34.25 12.17
N THR A 196 0.78 -33.80 11.04
CA THR A 196 1.57 -33.29 9.91
C THR A 196 2.51 -32.19 10.36
N CYS A 197 1.96 -31.20 11.10
CA CYS A 197 2.73 -30.06 11.62
C CYS A 197 3.79 -30.50 12.65
N ALA A 198 3.45 -31.39 13.56
CA ALA A 198 4.40 -31.90 14.56
C ALA A 198 5.59 -32.61 13.88
N SER A 199 5.32 -33.46 12.88
CA SER A 199 6.38 -34.16 12.12
C SER A 199 7.29 -33.21 11.35
N VAL A 200 6.72 -32.18 10.71
CA VAL A 200 7.52 -31.18 10.01
C VAL A 200 8.38 -30.37 10.98
N HIS A 201 7.83 -29.99 12.13
CA HIS A 201 8.59 -29.30 13.16
C HIS A 201 9.72 -30.15 13.73
N GLU A 202 9.45 -31.41 14.02
CA GLU A 202 10.45 -32.37 14.53
C GLU A 202 11.58 -32.64 13.53
N ALA A 203 11.26 -32.66 12.23
CA ALA A 203 12.26 -32.82 11.18
C ALA A 203 13.12 -31.57 10.97
N THR A 204 12.49 -30.39 10.93
CA THR A 204 13.15 -29.16 10.45
C THR A 204 13.59 -28.19 11.56
N GLY A 205 13.02 -28.30 12.76
CA GLY A 205 13.16 -27.31 13.83
C GLY A 205 12.49 -25.97 13.55
N ILE A 206 11.88 -25.78 12.37
CA ILE A 206 11.20 -24.53 11.99
C ILE A 206 9.86 -24.44 12.72
N PRO A 207 9.48 -23.25 13.27
CA PRO A 207 8.16 -23.08 13.88
C PRO A 207 7.06 -23.28 12.84
N ILE A 208 5.96 -23.91 13.28
CA ILE A 208 4.85 -24.26 12.41
C ILE A 208 3.51 -23.91 13.02
N ALA A 209 2.62 -23.34 12.23
CA ALA A 209 1.23 -23.04 12.59
C ALA A 209 0.32 -24.17 12.06
N VAL A 210 -0.45 -24.74 12.96
CA VAL A 210 -1.51 -25.71 12.64
C VAL A 210 -2.76 -24.94 12.24
N ALA A 211 -3.21 -25.08 11.00
CA ALA A 211 -4.41 -24.44 10.46
C ALA A 211 -5.70 -25.28 10.67
N PHE A 212 -5.56 -26.54 11.04
CA PHE A 212 -6.62 -27.50 11.38
C PHE A 212 -7.41 -28.08 10.19
N ASP A 213 -7.55 -27.34 9.09
CA ASP A 213 -8.17 -27.82 7.84
C ASP A 213 -7.65 -27.03 6.62
N CYS A 214 -7.81 -27.59 5.41
CA CYS A 214 -7.32 -26.95 4.18
C CYS A 214 -8.01 -25.62 3.85
N GLY A 215 -9.27 -25.43 4.25
CA GLY A 215 -10.03 -24.20 4.07
C GLY A 215 -9.55 -23.05 4.96
N ASN A 216 -8.81 -23.38 6.01
CA ASN A 216 -8.27 -22.41 6.97
C ASN A 216 -6.79 -22.03 6.69
N LEU A 217 -6.12 -22.67 5.74
CA LEU A 217 -4.72 -22.34 5.38
C LEU A 217 -4.58 -20.88 4.97
N GLU A 218 -5.41 -20.40 4.04
CA GLU A 218 -5.36 -19.00 3.58
C GLU A 218 -5.72 -17.98 4.68
N PRO A 219 -6.82 -18.13 5.45
CA PRO A 219 -7.11 -17.26 6.59
C PRO A 219 -5.97 -17.14 7.61
N VAL A 220 -5.34 -18.28 7.97
CA VAL A 220 -4.19 -18.31 8.89
C VAL A 220 -2.96 -17.64 8.26
N ALA A 221 -2.67 -17.92 7.00
CA ALA A 221 -1.55 -17.30 6.29
C ALA A 221 -1.71 -15.76 6.22
N ARG A 222 -2.91 -15.27 5.93
CA ARG A 222 -3.20 -13.83 5.93
C ARG A 222 -3.07 -13.21 7.33
N ALA A 223 -3.55 -13.88 8.38
CA ALA A 223 -3.41 -13.42 9.76
C ALA A 223 -1.94 -13.30 10.19
N LEU A 224 -1.12 -14.32 9.86
CA LEU A 224 0.31 -14.31 10.15
C LEU A 224 1.05 -13.24 9.31
N ARG A 225 0.74 -13.09 8.03
CA ARG A 225 1.32 -12.04 7.18
C ARG A 225 0.98 -10.64 7.68
N SER A 226 -0.26 -10.41 8.10
CA SER A 226 -0.70 -9.12 8.65
C SER A 226 0.04 -8.76 9.95
N LYS A 227 0.26 -9.75 10.81
CA LYS A 227 0.96 -9.54 12.08
C LYS A 227 2.48 -9.45 11.93
N PHE A 228 3.04 -10.20 10.98
CA PHE A 228 4.47 -10.30 10.71
C PHE A 228 4.73 -10.06 9.21
N PRO A 229 4.78 -8.80 8.76
CA PRO A 229 4.86 -8.48 7.33
C PRO A 229 6.07 -9.08 6.61
N ASP A 230 7.20 -9.26 7.30
CA ASP A 230 8.47 -9.70 6.70
C ASP A 230 8.77 -11.20 6.89
N ILE A 231 7.92 -11.92 7.64
CA ILE A 231 8.17 -13.34 7.92
C ILE A 231 8.09 -14.18 6.64
N GLN A 232 9.04 -15.08 6.44
CA GLN A 232 8.95 -16.07 5.35
C GLN A 232 7.88 -17.12 5.68
N ILE A 233 6.85 -17.23 4.86
CA ILE A 233 5.75 -18.19 5.03
C ILE A 233 5.92 -19.32 4.04
N ILE A 234 5.92 -20.58 4.53
CA ILE A 234 5.92 -21.80 3.73
C ILE A 234 4.63 -22.55 4.03
N ILE A 235 3.85 -22.88 3.00
CA ILE A 235 2.64 -23.70 3.16
C ILE A 235 3.02 -25.16 2.88
N ALA A 236 2.89 -26.02 3.89
CA ALA A 236 3.05 -27.46 3.75
C ALA A 236 1.70 -28.08 3.35
N ALA A 237 1.60 -28.51 2.10
CA ALA A 237 0.39 -29.08 1.52
C ALA A 237 0.20 -30.55 1.89
N ASP A 238 -1.05 -30.96 2.02
CA ASP A 238 -1.43 -32.36 1.93
C ASP A 238 -1.67 -32.70 0.44
N ASP A 239 -1.18 -33.86 -0.02
CA ASP A 239 -1.39 -34.34 -1.41
C ASP A 239 -2.53 -35.34 -1.48
N ASP A 240 -3.74 -34.84 -1.59
CA ASP A 240 -4.97 -35.60 -1.70
C ASP A 240 -5.20 -36.10 -3.15
N SER A 241 -4.18 -36.69 -3.82
CA SER A 241 -4.18 -37.07 -5.24
C SER A 241 -5.32 -38.01 -5.65
N LYS A 242 -5.93 -38.74 -4.70
CA LYS A 242 -7.09 -39.60 -4.92
C LYS A 242 -8.43 -38.87 -4.89
N THR A 243 -8.45 -37.61 -4.44
CA THR A 243 -9.64 -36.78 -4.38
C THR A 243 -9.68 -35.85 -5.62
N GLU A 244 -10.82 -35.79 -6.29
CA GLU A 244 -10.99 -34.97 -7.48
C GLU A 244 -10.60 -33.49 -7.17
N GLY A 245 -9.76 -32.92 -8.03
CA GLY A 245 -9.26 -31.55 -7.87
C GLY A 245 -8.17 -31.37 -6.80
N ASN A 246 -7.71 -32.43 -6.13
CA ASN A 246 -6.67 -32.42 -5.11
C ASN A 246 -6.77 -31.20 -4.16
N PRO A 247 -7.78 -31.17 -3.27
CA PRO A 247 -8.12 -29.98 -2.48
C PRO A 247 -6.97 -29.52 -1.58
N GLY A 248 -6.14 -30.43 -1.05
CA GLY A 248 -4.99 -30.10 -0.21
C GLY A 248 -3.99 -29.23 -0.98
N ILE A 249 -3.49 -29.66 -2.13
CA ILE A 249 -2.56 -28.88 -2.95
C ILE A 249 -3.22 -27.60 -3.48
N THR A 250 -4.47 -27.69 -3.94
CA THR A 250 -5.19 -26.53 -4.52
C THR A 250 -5.36 -25.41 -3.49
N LYS A 251 -5.79 -25.73 -2.26
CA LYS A 251 -5.96 -24.76 -1.18
C LYS A 251 -4.63 -24.23 -0.66
N ALA A 252 -3.62 -25.10 -0.52
CA ALA A 252 -2.27 -24.69 -0.13
C ALA A 252 -1.65 -23.75 -1.17
N THR A 253 -1.81 -24.03 -2.46
CA THR A 253 -1.36 -23.16 -3.56
C THR A 253 -2.04 -21.78 -3.48
N THR A 254 -3.35 -21.76 -3.25
CA THR A 254 -4.11 -20.52 -3.09
C THR A 254 -3.61 -19.72 -1.88
N ALA A 255 -3.40 -20.38 -0.74
CA ALA A 255 -2.88 -19.76 0.47
C ALA A 255 -1.46 -19.18 0.27
N ALA A 256 -0.55 -19.94 -0.36
CA ALA A 256 0.81 -19.49 -0.63
C ALA A 256 0.83 -18.26 -1.56
N LYS A 257 0.06 -18.28 -2.64
CA LYS A 257 -0.10 -17.13 -3.55
C LYS A 257 -0.66 -15.90 -2.84
N ALA A 258 -1.68 -16.09 -1.99
CA ALA A 258 -2.37 -15.01 -1.30
C ALA A 258 -1.49 -14.19 -0.34
N VAL A 259 -0.34 -14.75 0.09
CA VAL A 259 0.59 -14.10 1.01
C VAL A 259 2.00 -13.91 0.44
N GLY A 260 2.20 -14.24 -0.84
CA GLY A 260 3.53 -14.24 -1.45
C GLY A 260 4.50 -15.15 -0.70
N GLY A 261 4.05 -16.37 -0.41
CA GLY A 261 4.80 -17.39 0.31
C GLY A 261 5.36 -18.47 -0.61
N PHE A 262 5.76 -19.57 0.02
CA PHE A 262 6.32 -20.77 -0.63
C PHE A 262 5.38 -21.96 -0.46
N LEU A 263 5.39 -22.88 -1.39
CA LEU A 263 4.61 -24.11 -1.36
C LEU A 263 5.54 -25.32 -1.26
N ALA A 264 5.39 -26.10 -0.21
CA ALA A 264 6.04 -27.41 -0.06
C ALA A 264 5.02 -28.53 -0.25
N VAL A 265 5.34 -29.52 -1.05
CA VAL A 265 4.50 -30.68 -1.31
C VAL A 265 5.30 -31.94 -0.93
N PRO A 266 4.70 -32.95 -0.23
CA PRO A 266 5.41 -34.16 0.12
C PRO A 266 5.70 -34.98 -1.14
N ASP A 267 6.96 -35.33 -1.37
CA ASP A 267 7.40 -36.18 -2.48
C ASP A 267 7.66 -37.59 -1.99
N PHE A 268 6.82 -38.51 -2.40
CA PHE A 268 6.93 -39.94 -2.05
C PHE A 268 7.70 -40.75 -3.08
N GLY A 269 8.17 -40.15 -4.18
CA GLY A 269 8.78 -40.85 -5.32
C GLY A 269 7.84 -41.81 -6.03
N ASP A 270 8.42 -42.71 -6.86
CA ASP A 270 7.66 -43.63 -7.72
C ASP A 270 6.89 -44.73 -6.96
N ASN A 271 7.30 -45.06 -5.73
CA ASN A 271 6.73 -46.13 -4.92
C ASN A 271 5.80 -45.60 -3.80
N ARG A 272 4.98 -44.61 -4.07
CA ARG A 272 4.06 -44.02 -3.11
C ARG A 272 3.03 -45.05 -2.59
N PRO A 273 2.97 -45.29 -1.26
CA PRO A 273 1.91 -46.11 -0.69
C PRO A 273 0.52 -45.47 -0.88
N ASP A 274 -0.49 -46.32 -1.10
CA ASP A 274 -1.86 -45.87 -1.38
C ASP A 274 -2.47 -44.91 -0.35
N HIS A 275 -2.08 -45.03 0.91
CA HIS A 275 -2.60 -44.23 2.02
C HIS A 275 -1.78 -42.95 2.30
N ALA A 276 -0.61 -42.82 1.69
CA ALA A 276 0.31 -41.75 1.95
C ALA A 276 -0.15 -40.45 1.27
N LYS A 277 -0.26 -39.35 2.05
CA LYS A 277 -0.75 -38.09 1.53
C LYS A 277 -0.14 -36.86 2.19
N ASP A 278 0.40 -36.95 3.39
CA ASP A 278 0.88 -35.82 4.15
C ASP A 278 2.34 -36.00 4.62
N PHE A 279 2.91 -34.94 5.20
CA PHE A 279 4.28 -34.98 5.71
C PHE A 279 4.48 -35.90 6.94
N ASN A 280 3.42 -36.23 7.71
CA ASN A 280 3.54 -37.25 8.74
C ASN A 280 3.71 -38.63 8.11
N ASP A 281 3.00 -38.93 7.04
CA ASP A 281 3.19 -40.19 6.29
C ASP A 281 4.59 -40.22 5.66
N LEU A 282 5.06 -39.09 5.08
CA LEU A 282 6.41 -39.00 4.51
C LEU A 282 7.50 -39.22 5.57
N MET A 283 7.35 -38.60 6.75
CA MET A 283 8.25 -38.75 7.88
C MET A 283 8.37 -40.22 8.32
N ARG A 284 7.26 -40.95 8.36
CA ARG A 284 7.20 -42.36 8.78
C ARG A 284 7.75 -43.32 7.73
N ILE A 285 7.61 -43.01 6.44
CA ILE A 285 8.03 -43.83 5.32
C ILE A 285 9.50 -43.61 5.00
N ALA A 286 9.94 -42.37 4.93
CA ALA A 286 11.24 -41.99 4.38
C ALA A 286 12.13 -41.19 5.35
N GLY A 287 11.62 -40.83 6.53
CA GLY A 287 12.41 -40.18 7.58
C GLY A 287 12.52 -38.64 7.44
N ALA A 288 13.22 -38.06 8.39
CA ALA A 288 13.31 -36.58 8.54
C ALA A 288 14.05 -35.90 7.38
N ASP A 289 15.10 -36.54 6.84
CA ASP A 289 15.92 -35.95 5.77
C ASP A 289 15.10 -35.59 4.53
N LEU A 290 14.15 -36.48 4.13
CA LEU A 290 13.31 -36.21 2.98
C LEU A 290 12.26 -35.13 3.25
N VAL A 291 11.73 -35.08 4.48
CA VAL A 291 10.86 -33.94 4.91
C VAL A 291 11.64 -32.64 4.84
N CYS A 292 12.86 -32.57 5.41
CA CYS A 292 13.73 -31.39 5.34
C CYS A 292 14.00 -30.97 3.88
N LYS A 293 14.27 -31.96 3.00
CA LYS A 293 14.48 -31.69 1.58
C LYS A 293 13.25 -31.06 0.92
N CYS A 294 12.08 -31.65 1.07
CA CYS A 294 10.84 -31.10 0.49
C CYS A 294 10.50 -29.68 1.00
N ILE A 295 10.74 -29.41 2.28
CA ILE A 295 10.55 -28.06 2.85
C ILE A 295 11.61 -27.09 2.32
N GLY A 296 12.88 -27.52 2.20
CA GLY A 296 13.96 -26.70 1.66
C GLY A 296 13.82 -26.38 0.16
N GLU A 297 13.20 -27.29 -0.60
CA GLU A 297 12.92 -27.14 -2.04
C GLU A 297 11.52 -26.55 -2.32
N ALA A 298 10.88 -25.91 -1.31
CA ALA A 298 9.57 -25.32 -1.47
C ALA A 298 9.54 -24.32 -2.64
N THR A 299 8.53 -24.46 -3.50
CA THR A 299 8.34 -23.65 -4.70
C THR A 299 7.95 -22.21 -4.32
N ASP A 300 8.66 -21.24 -4.83
CA ASP A 300 8.32 -19.81 -4.68
C ASP A 300 7.02 -19.50 -5.42
N MET A 301 5.98 -19.11 -4.68
CA MET A 301 4.67 -18.77 -5.21
C MET A 301 4.46 -17.25 -5.34
N ARG A 302 5.51 -16.46 -5.06
CA ARG A 302 5.45 -15.02 -5.27
C ARG A 302 5.24 -14.73 -6.76
N PRO A 303 4.36 -13.81 -7.11
CA PRO A 303 4.24 -13.38 -8.50
C PRO A 303 5.59 -12.82 -8.96
N ASP A 304 5.96 -13.11 -10.21
CA ASP A 304 7.08 -12.42 -10.86
C ASP A 304 6.69 -10.94 -11.03
N SER A 305 7.04 -10.17 -10.02
CA SER A 305 6.60 -8.79 -9.88
C SER A 305 7.18 -7.90 -10.96
N ALA A 306 8.45 -8.09 -11.31
CA ALA A 306 9.11 -7.34 -12.37
C ALA A 306 8.41 -7.60 -13.71
N LYS A 307 8.16 -8.87 -14.03
CA LYS A 307 7.43 -9.27 -15.24
C LYS A 307 6.00 -8.73 -15.27
N LEU A 308 5.30 -8.71 -14.13
CA LEU A 308 3.96 -8.12 -14.06
C LEU A 308 3.98 -6.63 -14.44
N LEU A 309 4.94 -5.88 -13.91
CA LEU A 309 5.09 -4.47 -14.24
C LEU A 309 5.49 -4.28 -15.72
N ASP A 310 6.33 -5.18 -16.27
CA ASP A 310 6.69 -5.18 -17.70
C ASP A 310 5.46 -5.41 -18.59
N GLU A 311 4.59 -6.34 -18.25
CA GLU A 311 3.34 -6.59 -18.96
C GLU A 311 2.42 -5.36 -18.94
N VAL A 312 2.32 -4.67 -17.79
CA VAL A 312 1.56 -3.41 -17.67
C VAL A 312 2.19 -2.30 -18.52
N ARG A 313 3.51 -2.16 -18.45
CA ARG A 313 4.29 -1.22 -19.27
C ARG A 313 4.06 -1.43 -20.77
N ASP A 314 4.13 -2.68 -21.20
CA ASP A 314 3.93 -3.06 -22.59
C ASP A 314 2.48 -2.82 -23.04
N PHE A 315 1.50 -3.09 -22.19
CA PHE A 315 0.09 -2.78 -22.47
C PHE A 315 -0.11 -1.27 -22.66
N ILE A 316 0.45 -0.43 -21.81
CA ILE A 316 0.39 1.03 -21.95
C ILE A 316 1.10 1.47 -23.25
N ARG A 317 2.29 0.93 -23.53
CA ARG A 317 3.10 1.24 -24.72
C ARG A 317 2.38 0.88 -26.03
N CYS A 318 1.60 -0.19 -26.06
CA CYS A 318 0.83 -0.59 -27.24
C CYS A 318 -0.06 0.54 -27.76
N PHE A 319 -0.64 1.34 -26.87
CA PHE A 319 -1.67 2.33 -27.24
C PHE A 319 -1.25 3.78 -27.08
N CYS A 320 -0.15 4.05 -26.38
CA CYS A 320 0.29 5.38 -25.99
C CYS A 320 1.74 5.63 -26.40
N ALA A 321 1.99 6.72 -27.13
CA ALA A 321 3.35 7.21 -27.41
C ALA A 321 3.74 8.24 -26.36
N PHE A 322 4.92 8.05 -25.76
CA PHE A 322 5.48 8.95 -24.74
C PHE A 322 6.74 9.64 -25.20
N PRO A 323 7.05 10.84 -24.69
CA PRO A 323 8.25 11.60 -25.07
C PRO A 323 9.59 10.90 -24.80
N SER A 324 9.63 10.05 -23.77
CA SER A 324 10.80 9.24 -23.40
C SER A 324 10.37 7.93 -22.75
N ALA A 325 11.30 6.99 -22.62
CA ALA A 325 11.08 5.74 -21.89
C ALA A 325 10.78 6.03 -20.41
N ALA A 326 11.47 6.99 -19.79
CA ALA A 326 11.23 7.39 -18.40
C ALA A 326 9.78 7.87 -18.16
N CYS A 327 9.16 8.53 -19.14
CA CYS A 327 7.76 8.91 -19.06
C CYS A 327 6.84 7.69 -18.99
N LEU A 328 7.06 6.69 -19.85
CA LEU A 328 6.30 5.44 -19.85
C LEU A 328 6.51 4.66 -18.54
N ASP A 329 7.76 4.53 -18.11
CA ASP A 329 8.11 3.83 -16.87
C ASP A 329 7.44 4.49 -15.64
N THR A 330 7.44 5.81 -15.61
CA THR A 330 6.78 6.57 -14.53
C THR A 330 5.27 6.42 -14.53
N VAL A 331 4.61 6.40 -15.70
CA VAL A 331 3.17 6.13 -15.79
C VAL A 331 2.86 4.71 -15.33
N THR A 332 3.71 3.74 -15.67
CA THR A 332 3.58 2.36 -15.19
C THR A 332 3.68 2.30 -13.67
N LEU A 333 4.71 2.89 -13.07
CA LEU A 333 4.88 2.93 -11.61
C LEU A 333 3.72 3.66 -10.91
N TRP A 334 3.23 4.76 -11.50
CA TRP A 334 2.08 5.47 -10.96
C TRP A 334 0.79 4.63 -11.04
N THR A 335 0.58 3.87 -12.11
CA THR A 335 -0.55 2.94 -12.26
C THR A 335 -0.54 1.91 -11.15
N VAL A 336 0.62 1.35 -10.88
CA VAL A 336 0.81 0.35 -9.82
C VAL A 336 0.64 0.98 -8.43
N HIS A 337 1.21 2.18 -8.20
CA HIS A 337 1.02 2.95 -6.97
C HIS A 337 -0.46 3.21 -6.66
N ALA A 338 -1.29 3.44 -7.66
CA ALA A 338 -2.73 3.66 -7.48
C ALA A 338 -3.43 2.47 -6.77
N HIS A 339 -2.94 1.23 -6.94
CA HIS A 339 -3.43 0.05 -6.23
C HIS A 339 -3.01 -0.01 -4.76
N MET A 340 -1.99 0.77 -4.36
CA MET A 340 -1.41 0.76 -3.01
C MET A 340 -1.59 2.11 -2.29
N VAL A 341 -2.38 3.02 -2.84
CA VAL A 341 -2.48 4.40 -2.35
C VAL A 341 -2.79 4.48 -0.87
N GLU A 342 -3.60 3.57 -0.33
CA GLU A 342 -3.99 3.55 1.08
C GLU A 342 -2.82 3.27 2.05
N HIS A 343 -1.72 2.72 1.56
CA HIS A 343 -0.54 2.43 2.37
C HIS A 343 0.43 3.61 2.48
N PHE A 344 0.34 4.61 1.57
CA PHE A 344 1.23 5.75 1.53
C PHE A 344 0.66 7.00 2.23
N HIS A 345 1.54 7.91 2.68
CA HIS A 345 1.15 9.20 3.26
C HIS A 345 0.86 10.25 2.21
N THR A 346 1.49 10.13 1.05
CA THR A 346 1.31 11.03 -0.10
C THR A 346 1.06 10.22 -1.36
N THR A 347 0.33 10.82 -2.31
CA THR A 347 0.10 10.25 -3.63
C THR A 347 0.45 11.28 -4.70
N PRO A 348 1.47 11.01 -5.54
CA PRO A 348 1.85 11.96 -6.59
C PRO A 348 0.70 12.13 -7.58
N ARG A 349 0.44 13.37 -7.99
CA ARG A 349 -0.43 13.64 -9.13
C ARG A 349 0.30 13.24 -10.42
N LEU A 350 -0.42 12.68 -11.38
CA LEU A 350 0.10 12.42 -12.71
C LEU A 350 -0.48 13.49 -13.65
N ALA A 351 0.34 14.42 -14.13
CA ALA A 351 -0.10 15.50 -15.02
C ALA A 351 0.41 15.27 -16.45
N MET A 352 -0.52 15.00 -17.37
CA MET A 352 -0.23 14.84 -18.80
C MET A 352 -0.65 16.12 -19.53
N LEU A 353 0.32 16.95 -19.89
CA LEU A 353 0.09 18.27 -20.44
C LEU A 353 0.65 18.36 -21.86
N SER A 354 0.04 19.17 -22.72
CA SER A 354 0.56 19.47 -24.04
C SER A 354 0.18 20.88 -24.47
N PRO A 355 0.98 21.53 -25.36
CA PRO A 355 0.64 22.83 -25.88
C PRO A 355 -0.59 22.81 -26.81
N GLU A 356 -0.87 21.66 -27.44
CA GLU A 356 -1.92 21.52 -28.43
C GLU A 356 -2.76 20.25 -28.26
N PRO A 357 -4.00 20.21 -28.78
CA PRO A 357 -4.82 19.02 -28.81
C PRO A 357 -4.23 17.92 -29.74
N GLY A 358 -4.72 16.69 -29.59
CA GLY A 358 -4.31 15.55 -30.41
C GLY A 358 -2.96 14.93 -30.07
N SER A 359 -2.45 15.13 -28.86
CA SER A 359 -1.19 14.57 -28.36
C SER A 359 -1.34 13.24 -27.61
N GLY A 360 -2.54 12.62 -27.58
CA GLY A 360 -2.79 11.31 -26.98
C GLY A 360 -3.10 11.31 -25.47
N LYS A 361 -3.24 12.47 -24.81
CA LYS A 361 -3.56 12.58 -23.36
C LYS A 361 -4.80 11.79 -22.95
N THR A 362 -5.91 11.99 -23.64
CA THR A 362 -7.16 11.27 -23.39
C THR A 362 -6.99 9.76 -23.54
N ARG A 363 -6.16 9.31 -24.51
CA ARG A 363 -5.85 7.88 -24.68
C ARG A 363 -5.13 7.31 -23.48
N VAL A 364 -4.20 8.05 -22.89
CA VAL A 364 -3.55 7.60 -21.65
C VAL A 364 -4.57 7.43 -20.54
N LEU A 365 -5.50 8.38 -20.35
CA LEU A 365 -6.56 8.25 -19.34
C LEU A 365 -7.48 7.05 -19.60
N GLU A 366 -7.86 6.77 -20.85
CA GLU A 366 -8.67 5.60 -21.22
C GLU A 366 -7.95 4.27 -20.92
N VAL A 367 -6.65 4.21 -21.10
CA VAL A 367 -5.83 3.03 -20.74
C VAL A 367 -5.71 2.90 -19.22
N LEU A 368 -5.50 4.01 -18.51
CA LEU A 368 -5.45 4.03 -17.06
C LEU A 368 -6.78 3.63 -16.41
N ASP A 369 -7.91 3.97 -17.03
CA ASP A 369 -9.25 3.56 -16.61
C ASP A 369 -9.39 2.03 -16.52
N LEU A 370 -8.77 1.30 -17.44
CA LEU A 370 -8.77 -0.16 -17.42
C LEU A 370 -7.81 -0.77 -16.39
N LEU A 371 -6.71 -0.06 -16.04
CA LEU A 371 -5.60 -0.60 -15.27
C LEU A 371 -5.64 -0.20 -13.79
N THR A 372 -6.38 0.86 -13.41
CA THR A 372 -6.39 1.37 -12.04
C THR A 372 -7.63 0.94 -11.25
N PRO A 373 -7.53 0.83 -9.92
CA PRO A 373 -8.66 0.42 -9.08
C PRO A 373 -9.68 1.55 -8.96
N GLY A 374 -10.97 1.22 -9.00
CA GLY A 374 -12.05 2.19 -8.81
C GLY A 374 -11.94 3.42 -9.72
N ALA A 375 -11.47 3.23 -10.96
CA ALA A 375 -11.25 4.31 -11.90
C ALA A 375 -12.53 5.12 -12.14
N MET A 376 -12.42 6.43 -12.14
CA MET A 376 -13.51 7.36 -12.43
C MET A 376 -13.03 8.42 -13.43
N LEU A 377 -13.39 8.21 -14.70
CA LEU A 377 -13.14 9.19 -15.75
C LEU A 377 -14.09 10.38 -15.60
N ILE A 378 -13.55 11.58 -15.47
CA ILE A 378 -14.27 12.79 -15.13
C ILE A 378 -14.16 13.79 -16.29
N LEU A 379 -15.26 13.92 -17.03
CA LEU A 379 -15.38 14.88 -18.14
C LEU A 379 -16.10 16.16 -17.70
N SER A 380 -17.16 16.02 -16.89
CA SER A 380 -17.94 17.14 -16.35
C SER A 380 -18.47 16.77 -14.98
N PRO A 381 -17.75 17.09 -13.90
CA PRO A 381 -18.03 16.50 -12.61
C PRO A 381 -19.12 17.24 -11.82
N SER A 382 -20.05 16.47 -11.24
CA SER A 382 -20.72 16.91 -10.04
C SER A 382 -19.78 16.66 -8.84
N VAL A 383 -19.22 17.74 -8.29
CA VAL A 383 -18.28 17.67 -7.15
C VAL A 383 -18.87 16.91 -5.96
N ALA A 384 -20.17 17.13 -5.69
CA ALA A 384 -20.89 16.41 -4.65
C ALA A 384 -20.97 14.89 -4.89
N ALA A 385 -20.99 14.44 -6.14
CA ALA A 385 -20.96 13.02 -6.48
C ALA A 385 -19.57 12.41 -6.19
N ILE A 386 -18.49 13.12 -6.53
CA ILE A 386 -17.11 12.70 -6.24
C ILE A 386 -16.92 12.51 -4.73
N PHE A 387 -17.28 13.52 -3.91
CA PHE A 387 -17.14 13.43 -2.45
C PHE A 387 -17.91 12.24 -1.86
N ARG A 388 -19.12 11.98 -2.34
CA ARG A 388 -19.94 10.87 -1.85
C ARG A 388 -19.37 9.51 -2.24
N LYS A 389 -18.83 9.39 -3.45
CA LYS A 389 -18.18 8.16 -3.90
C LYS A 389 -16.88 7.90 -3.16
N LEU A 390 -16.02 8.90 -3.00
CA LEU A 390 -14.78 8.80 -2.21
C LEU A 390 -15.02 8.40 -0.75
N ALA A 391 -16.18 8.77 -0.19
CA ALA A 391 -16.57 8.37 1.17
C ALA A 391 -17.05 6.91 1.28
N GLN A 392 -17.32 6.24 0.16
CA GLN A 392 -17.83 4.86 0.11
C GLN A 392 -16.77 3.85 -0.28
N GLU A 393 -15.87 4.21 -1.19
CA GLU A 393 -14.88 3.31 -1.79
C GLU A 393 -13.62 4.07 -2.21
N PRO A 394 -12.44 3.43 -2.17
CA PRO A 394 -11.22 3.98 -2.77
C PRO A 394 -11.41 4.20 -4.28
N LEU A 395 -11.04 5.38 -4.76
CA LEU A 395 -11.16 5.74 -6.18
C LEU A 395 -9.84 6.23 -6.76
N THR A 396 -9.65 6.00 -8.05
CA THR A 396 -8.66 6.67 -8.88
C THR A 396 -9.37 7.72 -9.74
N LEU A 397 -9.03 8.99 -9.57
CA LEU A 397 -9.67 10.10 -10.27
C LEU A 397 -8.92 10.42 -11.56
N LEU A 398 -9.60 10.38 -12.70
CA LEU A 398 -9.02 10.63 -14.02
C LEU A 398 -9.71 11.86 -14.62
N PHE A 399 -9.05 13.02 -14.57
CA PHE A 399 -9.59 14.29 -15.06
C PHE A 399 -9.12 14.55 -16.50
N ASP A 400 -10.04 14.58 -17.44
CA ASP A 400 -9.76 15.12 -18.78
C ASP A 400 -10.12 16.61 -18.86
N GLU A 401 -9.47 17.33 -19.77
CA GLU A 401 -9.65 18.79 -19.96
C GLU A 401 -9.51 19.61 -18.67
N CYS A 402 -8.54 19.22 -17.79
CA CYS A 402 -8.37 19.89 -16.48
C CYS A 402 -8.01 21.38 -16.59
N ASP A 403 -7.54 21.85 -17.74
CA ASP A 403 -7.33 23.27 -18.01
C ASP A 403 -8.64 24.10 -17.88
N THR A 404 -9.80 23.51 -18.17
CA THR A 404 -11.11 24.16 -17.95
C THR A 404 -11.40 24.42 -16.46
N ILE A 405 -10.92 23.54 -15.57
CA ILE A 405 -11.07 23.66 -14.11
C ILE A 405 -10.25 24.84 -13.58
N PHE A 406 -9.09 25.09 -14.18
CA PHE A 406 -8.12 26.09 -13.70
C PHE A 406 -8.17 27.43 -14.43
N ASN A 407 -8.98 27.60 -15.48
CA ASN A 407 -9.15 28.86 -16.18
C ASN A 407 -9.89 29.90 -15.34
N LYS A 408 -9.36 31.14 -15.31
CA LYS A 408 -9.87 32.25 -14.48
C LYS A 408 -11.21 32.85 -14.98
N HIS A 409 -11.68 32.50 -16.16
CA HIS A 409 -12.81 33.18 -16.83
C HIS A 409 -14.17 32.50 -16.67
N GLY A 410 -14.27 31.46 -15.85
CA GLY A 410 -15.53 30.77 -15.54
C GLY A 410 -15.62 30.47 -14.06
N ASP A 411 -15.75 31.51 -13.24
CA ASP A 411 -15.79 31.33 -11.78
C ASP A 411 -17.18 30.84 -11.33
N ASN A 412 -17.42 29.54 -11.52
CA ASN A 412 -18.48 28.81 -10.84
C ASN A 412 -17.86 28.16 -9.60
N GLY A 413 -18.41 28.34 -8.40
CA GLY A 413 -17.89 27.76 -7.14
C GLY A 413 -17.58 26.25 -7.20
N GLN A 414 -18.05 25.54 -8.22
CA GLN A 414 -17.73 24.15 -8.49
C GLN A 414 -16.25 23.93 -8.86
N ASN A 415 -15.63 24.86 -9.57
CA ASN A 415 -14.21 24.78 -9.95
C ASN A 415 -13.30 24.98 -8.73
N GLU A 416 -13.70 25.81 -7.77
CA GLU A 416 -12.97 26.00 -6.51
C GLU A 416 -12.92 24.71 -5.69
N ASP A 417 -14.04 24.00 -5.62
CA ASP A 417 -14.14 22.72 -4.92
C ASP A 417 -13.27 21.64 -5.56
N LEU A 418 -13.20 21.59 -6.89
CA LEU A 418 -12.30 20.66 -7.61
C LEU A 418 -10.82 21.01 -7.40
N ARG A 419 -10.50 22.31 -7.42
CA ARG A 419 -9.14 22.78 -7.09
C ARG A 419 -8.75 22.39 -5.68
N ALA A 420 -9.66 22.58 -4.70
CA ALA A 420 -9.46 22.16 -3.33
C ALA A 420 -9.25 20.64 -3.21
N LEU A 421 -10.07 19.83 -3.91
CA LEU A 421 -9.95 18.37 -3.98
C LEU A 421 -8.57 17.95 -4.51
N ILE A 422 -8.17 18.48 -5.67
CA ILE A 422 -6.90 18.13 -6.32
C ILE A 422 -5.70 18.53 -5.44
N ASN A 423 -5.76 19.74 -4.83
CA ASN A 423 -4.68 20.26 -3.99
C ASN A 423 -4.57 19.58 -2.63
N SER A 424 -5.69 19.20 -2.00
CA SER A 424 -5.69 18.60 -0.66
C SER A 424 -5.58 17.07 -0.70
N GLY A 425 -6.19 16.46 -1.69
CA GLY A 425 -6.29 14.99 -1.79
C GLY A 425 -4.99 14.25 -2.07
N TYR A 426 -3.84 14.92 -2.17
CA TYR A 426 -2.55 14.27 -2.34
C TYR A 426 -1.96 13.74 -1.02
N ARG A 427 -2.51 14.17 0.12
CA ARG A 427 -2.01 13.80 1.45
C ARG A 427 -3.06 13.03 2.23
N ARG A 428 -2.64 11.91 2.83
CA ARG A 428 -3.50 11.05 3.65
C ARG A 428 -4.03 11.81 4.86
N GLY A 429 -5.31 11.56 5.22
CA GLY A 429 -5.99 12.24 6.30
C GLY A 429 -6.57 13.62 5.94
N ALA A 430 -6.34 14.12 4.72
CA ALA A 430 -6.97 15.35 4.26
C ALA A 430 -8.49 15.19 4.15
N SER A 431 -9.23 16.16 4.63
CA SER A 431 -10.69 16.23 4.52
C SER A 431 -11.16 17.62 4.17
N ILE A 432 -12.30 17.71 3.51
CA ILE A 432 -12.94 18.97 3.14
C ILE A 432 -14.31 19.03 3.83
N PRO A 433 -14.59 20.05 4.65
CA PRO A 433 -15.88 20.24 5.28
C PRO A 433 -16.93 20.71 4.26
N ARG A 434 -18.15 20.15 4.32
CA ARG A 434 -19.30 20.54 3.49
C ARG A 434 -20.58 20.49 4.31
N CYS A 435 -21.48 21.44 4.04
CA CYS A 435 -22.82 21.42 4.59
C CYS A 435 -23.67 20.37 3.83
N VAL A 436 -24.36 19.51 4.57
CA VAL A 436 -25.18 18.41 4.02
C VAL A 436 -26.59 18.53 4.58
N GLY A 437 -27.57 18.21 3.74
CA GLY A 437 -28.98 18.20 4.11
C GLY A 437 -29.62 19.60 4.27
N SER A 438 -30.90 19.61 4.62
CA SER A 438 -31.68 20.84 4.80
C SER A 438 -31.35 21.61 6.08
N GLN A 439 -30.65 20.96 7.02
CA GLN A 439 -30.24 21.55 8.31
C GLN A 439 -28.81 22.09 8.29
N HIS A 440 -28.13 22.06 7.13
CA HIS A 440 -26.76 22.56 6.94
C HIS A 440 -25.73 21.92 7.90
N GLU A 441 -25.88 20.65 8.22
CA GLU A 441 -24.91 19.92 9.04
C GLU A 441 -23.55 19.89 8.36
N VAL A 442 -22.49 20.27 9.09
CA VAL A 442 -21.13 20.21 8.57
C VAL A 442 -20.61 18.79 8.64
N ARG A 443 -20.33 18.21 7.48
CA ARG A 443 -19.72 16.88 7.34
C ARG A 443 -18.35 16.97 6.68
N ASN A 444 -17.36 16.33 7.27
CA ASN A 444 -16.02 16.21 6.70
C ASN A 444 -15.96 15.04 5.71
N PHE A 445 -15.55 15.31 4.48
CA PHE A 445 -15.36 14.30 3.44
C PHE A 445 -13.88 14.04 3.26
N ALA A 446 -13.46 12.78 3.40
CA ALA A 446 -12.12 12.35 3.03
C ALA A 446 -11.90 12.56 1.53
N VAL A 447 -10.72 13.10 1.16
CA VAL A 447 -10.40 13.47 -0.23
C VAL A 447 -9.12 12.84 -0.75
N TYR A 448 -8.49 11.99 0.05
CA TYR A 448 -7.26 11.31 -0.33
C TYR A 448 -7.53 10.28 -1.43
N ALA A 449 -6.93 10.47 -2.60
CA ALA A 449 -7.08 9.57 -3.74
C ALA A 449 -5.95 9.79 -4.76
N ALA A 450 -5.56 8.75 -5.50
CA ALA A 450 -4.74 8.89 -6.68
C ALA A 450 -5.49 9.72 -7.74
N ALA A 451 -4.78 10.63 -8.43
CA ALA A 451 -5.39 11.46 -9.46
C ALA A 451 -4.45 11.69 -10.64
N ALA A 452 -4.96 11.46 -11.86
CA ALA A 452 -4.33 11.80 -13.12
C ALA A 452 -5.08 12.95 -13.80
N LEU A 453 -4.33 13.89 -14.35
CA LEU A 453 -4.81 15.16 -14.90
C LEU A 453 -4.34 15.28 -16.35
N ALA A 454 -5.25 15.45 -17.30
CA ALA A 454 -4.94 15.72 -18.69
C ALA A 454 -5.45 17.11 -19.09
N GLY A 455 -4.61 17.93 -19.72
CA GLY A 455 -5.00 19.28 -20.09
C GLY A 455 -4.08 19.95 -21.09
N LEU A 456 -4.47 21.16 -21.49
CA LEU A 456 -3.69 22.03 -22.38
C LEU A 456 -2.93 23.08 -21.54
N GLY A 457 -1.69 23.39 -21.98
CA GLY A 457 -0.85 24.37 -21.30
C GLY A 457 -0.35 23.91 -19.92
N ASP A 458 -0.09 24.85 -19.02
CA ASP A 458 0.41 24.60 -17.68
C ASP A 458 -0.70 24.73 -16.63
N LEU A 459 -0.67 23.84 -15.66
CA LEU A 459 -1.50 23.91 -14.47
C LEU A 459 -0.90 24.88 -13.42
N PRO A 460 -1.67 25.34 -12.43
CA PRO A 460 -1.14 26.16 -11.34
C PRO A 460 0.05 25.51 -10.63
N ASP A 461 1.01 26.32 -10.19
CA ASP A 461 2.22 25.85 -9.51
C ASP A 461 1.92 24.98 -8.28
N SER A 462 0.80 25.25 -7.60
CA SER A 462 0.35 24.45 -6.46
C SER A 462 0.06 22.98 -6.83
N VAL A 463 -0.46 22.71 -8.02
CA VAL A 463 -0.72 21.37 -8.55
C VAL A 463 0.57 20.79 -9.12
N MET A 464 1.26 21.60 -9.93
CA MET A 464 2.49 21.20 -10.60
C MET A 464 3.58 20.75 -9.63
N SER A 465 3.68 21.42 -8.46
CA SER A 465 4.66 21.07 -7.41
C SER A 465 4.38 19.74 -6.71
N ARG A 466 3.20 19.14 -6.93
CA ARG A 466 2.76 17.86 -6.37
C ARG A 466 2.58 16.77 -7.44
N ALA A 467 3.02 17.05 -8.65
CA ALA A 467 2.78 16.19 -9.80
C ALA A 467 4.08 15.72 -10.47
N VAL A 468 4.07 14.47 -10.94
CA VAL A 468 4.94 14.08 -12.05
C VAL A 468 4.32 14.64 -13.33
N VAL A 469 5.07 15.48 -14.05
CA VAL A 469 4.57 16.20 -15.21
C VAL A 469 5.15 15.62 -16.48
N ILE A 470 4.29 15.03 -17.30
CA ILE A 470 4.63 14.48 -18.61
C ILE A 470 4.14 15.46 -19.69
N ARG A 471 5.07 15.98 -20.48
CA ARG A 471 4.76 16.89 -21.58
C ARG A 471 4.55 16.13 -22.87
N MET A 472 3.32 15.73 -23.09
CA MET A 472 2.91 14.97 -24.27
C MET A 472 3.14 15.76 -25.56
N LYS A 473 3.58 15.07 -26.61
CA LYS A 473 3.80 15.62 -27.95
C LYS A 473 2.87 14.93 -28.95
N LYS A 474 2.55 15.59 -30.05
CA LYS A 474 1.92 14.92 -31.19
C LYS A 474 2.83 13.80 -31.68
N ARG A 475 2.24 12.66 -31.96
CA ARG A 475 2.95 11.48 -32.49
C ARG A 475 3.59 11.82 -33.83
N SER A 476 4.85 11.48 -33.98
CA SER A 476 5.56 11.55 -35.28
C SER A 476 5.14 10.39 -36.17
N ALA A 477 5.41 10.51 -37.48
CA ALA A 477 5.11 9.43 -38.44
C ALA A 477 5.92 8.14 -38.19
N LYS A 478 6.99 8.21 -37.40
CA LYS A 478 7.84 7.06 -37.04
C LYS A 478 7.34 6.32 -35.78
N GLU A 479 6.48 6.92 -35.01
CA GLU A 479 5.94 6.33 -33.77
C GLU A 479 4.66 5.57 -34.09
N HIS A 480 4.70 4.27 -33.94
CA HIS A 480 3.56 3.39 -34.18
C HIS A 480 2.92 2.98 -32.86
N VAL A 481 1.61 3.14 -32.76
CA VAL A 481 0.78 2.60 -31.69
C VAL A 481 -0.40 1.88 -32.28
N GLU A 482 -0.90 0.88 -31.58
CA GLU A 482 -2.07 0.12 -32.02
C GLU A 482 -3.37 0.93 -31.83
N ALA A 483 -4.37 0.61 -32.66
CA ALA A 483 -5.68 1.21 -32.51
C ALA A 483 -6.40 0.64 -31.27
N PHE A 484 -6.60 1.46 -30.25
CA PHE A 484 -7.32 1.06 -29.05
C PHE A 484 -8.80 0.85 -29.38
N ARG A 485 -9.34 -0.29 -28.96
CA ARG A 485 -10.75 -0.66 -29.11
C ARG A 485 -11.23 -1.27 -27.80
N THR A 486 -12.05 -0.55 -27.05
CA THR A 486 -12.54 -0.93 -25.71
C THR A 486 -13.04 -2.38 -25.69
N ARG A 487 -13.96 -2.76 -26.56
CA ARG A 487 -14.50 -4.13 -26.61
C ARG A 487 -13.48 -5.26 -26.81
N VAL A 488 -12.25 -4.94 -27.23
CA VAL A 488 -11.17 -5.93 -27.46
C VAL A 488 -10.16 -5.91 -26.31
N HIS A 489 -9.84 -4.70 -25.81
CA HIS A 489 -8.74 -4.50 -24.88
C HIS A 489 -9.19 -4.34 -23.42
N GLU A 490 -10.52 -4.21 -23.18
CA GLU A 490 -11.08 -4.09 -21.84
C GLU A 490 -10.78 -5.34 -21.00
N ALA A 491 -11.09 -6.53 -21.48
CA ALA A 491 -10.87 -7.76 -20.73
C ALA A 491 -9.38 -8.05 -20.44
N PRO A 492 -8.42 -7.90 -21.39
CA PRO A 492 -6.99 -7.95 -21.08
C PRO A 492 -6.52 -6.90 -20.06
N GLY A 493 -7.00 -5.64 -20.17
CA GLY A 493 -6.69 -4.58 -19.23
C GLY A 493 -7.18 -4.89 -17.82
N HIS A 494 -8.43 -5.31 -17.68
CA HIS A 494 -9.00 -5.71 -16.40
C HIS A 494 -8.27 -6.90 -15.77
N LYS A 495 -7.81 -7.88 -16.57
CA LYS A 495 -7.00 -8.98 -16.07
C LYS A 495 -5.66 -8.52 -15.49
N LEU A 496 -5.02 -7.54 -16.10
CA LEU A 496 -3.80 -6.94 -15.57
C LEU A 496 -4.10 -6.15 -14.28
N ARG A 497 -5.17 -5.36 -14.26
CA ARG A 497 -5.64 -4.65 -13.06
C ARG A 497 -5.87 -5.59 -11.88
N ASP A 498 -6.56 -6.71 -12.12
CA ASP A 498 -6.88 -7.67 -11.07
C ASP A 498 -5.60 -8.34 -10.52
N ARG A 499 -4.63 -8.68 -11.39
CA ARG A 499 -3.31 -9.18 -10.97
C ARG A 499 -2.50 -8.13 -10.20
N LEU A 500 -2.60 -6.85 -10.57
CA LEU A 500 -1.99 -5.75 -9.82
C LEU A 500 -2.62 -5.60 -8.44
N ALA A 501 -3.94 -5.73 -8.32
CA ALA A 501 -4.65 -5.68 -7.04
C ALA A 501 -4.25 -6.84 -6.12
N GLU A 502 -4.12 -8.06 -6.66
CA GLU A 502 -3.62 -9.21 -5.91
C GLU A 502 -2.19 -8.98 -5.40
N TRP A 503 -1.30 -8.49 -6.25
CA TRP A 503 0.07 -8.18 -5.88
C TRP A 503 0.15 -7.05 -4.85
N ALA A 504 -0.59 -5.98 -5.04
CA ALA A 504 -0.67 -4.84 -4.12
C ALA A 504 -1.14 -5.26 -2.72
N ALA A 505 -2.08 -6.21 -2.62
CA ALA A 505 -2.54 -6.76 -1.35
C ALA A 505 -1.44 -7.52 -0.58
N ILE A 506 -0.46 -8.07 -1.29
CA ILE A 506 0.68 -8.79 -0.70
C ILE A 506 1.77 -7.83 -0.21
N VAL A 507 2.15 -6.84 -1.04
CA VAL A 507 3.33 -6.00 -0.80
C VAL A 507 3.01 -4.60 -0.28
N GLY A 508 1.77 -4.12 -0.39
CA GLY A 508 1.39 -2.73 -0.16
C GLY A 508 1.75 -2.19 1.23
N ALA A 509 1.51 -2.99 2.27
CA ALA A 509 1.85 -2.59 3.64
C ALA A 509 3.38 -2.42 3.81
N ARG A 510 4.19 -3.30 3.21
CA ARG A 510 5.65 -3.24 3.24
C ARG A 510 6.16 -2.06 2.42
N ALA A 511 5.64 -1.87 1.20
CA ALA A 511 5.95 -0.72 0.36
C ALA A 511 5.64 0.60 1.06
N GLY A 512 4.50 0.70 1.75
CA GLY A 512 4.09 1.90 2.48
C GLY A 512 4.90 2.19 3.75
N ALA A 513 5.53 1.16 4.34
CA ALA A 513 6.42 1.28 5.50
C ALA A 513 7.90 1.49 5.10
N ALA A 514 8.24 1.31 3.82
CA ALA A 514 9.60 1.41 3.33
C ALA A 514 10.11 2.86 3.30
N TRP A 515 11.40 3.03 3.51
CA TRP A 515 12.14 4.28 3.30
C TRP A 515 13.13 4.07 2.16
N PRO A 516 12.70 4.20 0.89
CA PRO A 516 13.57 3.93 -0.25
C PRO A 516 14.69 4.96 -0.37
N GLY A 517 15.89 4.50 -0.73
CA GLY A 517 16.99 5.41 -1.05
C GLY A 517 16.66 6.25 -2.29
N LEU A 518 16.54 7.55 -2.10
CA LEU A 518 16.28 8.52 -3.18
C LEU A 518 17.61 8.95 -3.84
N PRO A 519 17.60 9.33 -5.11
CA PRO A 519 18.76 9.94 -5.77
C PRO A 519 19.18 11.25 -5.08
N ASP A 520 20.48 11.57 -5.16
CA ASP A 520 21.03 12.79 -4.56
C ASP A 520 20.34 14.06 -5.08
N GLY A 521 20.05 14.98 -4.16
CA GLY A 521 19.37 16.24 -4.46
C GLY A 521 17.84 16.14 -4.58
N VAL A 522 17.25 14.95 -4.44
CA VAL A 522 15.79 14.76 -4.38
C VAL A 522 15.32 14.93 -2.93
N VAL A 523 14.89 16.13 -2.58
CA VAL A 523 14.49 16.52 -1.23
C VAL A 523 13.10 17.16 -1.19
N ASP A 524 12.54 17.35 -0.02
CA ASP A 524 11.27 18.02 0.23
C ASP A 524 10.10 17.47 -0.62
N ARG A 525 9.36 18.34 -1.31
CA ARG A 525 8.23 17.95 -2.14
C ARG A 525 8.57 17.00 -3.28
N LYS A 526 9.79 17.07 -3.80
CA LYS A 526 10.24 16.15 -4.85
C LYS A 526 10.40 14.75 -4.28
N ALA A 527 10.90 14.64 -3.04
CA ALA A 527 10.94 13.38 -2.30
C ALA A 527 9.52 12.84 -2.05
N GLU A 528 8.58 13.68 -1.57
CA GLU A 528 7.17 13.29 -1.35
C GLU A 528 6.50 12.70 -2.61
N ILE A 529 6.92 13.11 -3.83
CA ILE A 529 6.39 12.62 -5.10
C ILE A 529 7.02 11.29 -5.50
N TRP A 530 8.35 11.15 -5.33
CA TRP A 530 9.08 10.02 -5.89
C TRP A 530 9.24 8.85 -4.92
N GLU A 531 9.20 9.09 -3.61
CA GLU A 531 9.27 8.06 -2.58
C GLU A 531 8.26 6.93 -2.79
N PRO A 532 6.95 7.21 -3.01
CA PRO A 532 5.98 6.14 -3.26
C PRO A 532 6.26 5.35 -4.55
N LEU A 533 6.74 6.01 -5.61
CA LEU A 533 7.02 5.37 -6.89
C LEU A 533 8.27 4.49 -6.83
N ILE A 534 9.30 4.95 -6.12
CA ILE A 534 10.54 4.19 -5.92
C ILE A 534 10.28 3.01 -4.96
N ALA A 535 9.47 3.18 -3.90
CA ALA A 535 9.07 2.09 -3.03
C ALA A 535 8.34 0.97 -3.79
N VAL A 536 7.43 1.32 -4.70
CA VAL A 536 6.78 0.36 -5.61
C VAL A 536 7.79 -0.36 -6.49
N ALA A 537 8.77 0.36 -7.05
CA ALA A 537 9.80 -0.21 -7.90
C ALA A 537 10.73 -1.15 -7.12
N ASP A 538 11.09 -0.80 -5.88
CA ASP A 538 11.93 -1.62 -5.02
C ASP A 538 11.22 -2.94 -4.64
N GLU A 539 9.91 -2.90 -4.40
CA GLU A 539 9.08 -4.10 -4.19
C GLU A 539 8.94 -4.97 -5.45
N ALA A 540 8.90 -4.35 -6.63
CA ALA A 540 8.83 -5.08 -7.89
C ALA A 540 10.13 -5.83 -8.19
N GLY A 541 11.28 -5.28 -7.81
CA GLY A 541 12.59 -5.87 -8.05
C GLY A 541 13.00 -5.86 -9.53
N GLY A 542 13.89 -6.79 -9.89
CA GLY A 542 14.44 -6.85 -11.26
C GLY A 542 15.14 -5.56 -11.66
N HIS A 543 14.81 -5.02 -12.82
CA HIS A 543 15.39 -3.75 -13.32
C HIS A 543 14.67 -2.50 -12.76
N TRP A 544 13.45 -2.64 -12.19
CA TRP A 544 12.59 -1.53 -11.81
C TRP A 544 13.19 -0.56 -10.79
N PRO A 545 13.94 -1.01 -9.76
CA PRO A 545 14.60 -0.11 -8.81
C PRO A 545 15.56 0.87 -9.47
N THR A 546 16.35 0.40 -10.44
CA THR A 546 17.29 1.23 -11.20
C THR A 546 16.55 2.11 -12.19
N THR A 547 15.55 1.58 -12.89
CA THR A 547 14.72 2.30 -13.85
C THR A 547 13.97 3.47 -13.20
N ALA A 548 13.38 3.27 -12.03
CA ALA A 548 12.67 4.31 -11.29
C ALA A 548 13.59 5.46 -10.86
N ARG A 549 14.81 5.14 -10.38
CA ARG A 549 15.78 6.15 -9.99
C ARG A 549 16.33 6.93 -11.20
N ALA A 550 16.56 6.25 -12.31
CA ALA A 550 16.96 6.92 -13.58
C ALA A 550 15.85 7.85 -14.09
N ALA A 551 14.59 7.41 -14.06
CA ALA A 551 13.45 8.24 -14.41
C ALA A 551 13.33 9.46 -13.47
N CYS A 552 13.50 9.28 -12.16
CA CYS A 552 13.51 10.36 -11.18
C CYS A 552 14.55 11.43 -11.56
N ILE A 553 15.78 11.04 -11.85
CA ILE A 553 16.86 11.95 -12.24
C ILE A 553 16.52 12.68 -13.55
N GLU A 554 15.96 11.99 -14.58
CA GLU A 554 15.55 12.60 -15.84
C GLU A 554 14.49 13.68 -15.63
N PHE A 555 13.45 13.36 -14.83
CA PHE A 555 12.40 14.34 -14.51
C PHE A 555 12.93 15.52 -13.70
N PHE A 556 13.91 15.28 -12.84
CA PHE A 556 14.55 16.32 -12.04
C PHE A 556 15.35 17.29 -12.91
N SER A 557 16.23 16.77 -13.77
CA SER A 557 17.07 17.56 -14.68
C SER A 557 16.25 18.35 -15.69
N ALA A 558 15.18 17.76 -16.23
CA ALA A 558 14.29 18.44 -17.18
C ALA A 558 13.45 19.56 -16.52
N THR A 559 13.18 19.45 -15.22
CA THR A 559 12.35 20.43 -14.49
C THR A 559 13.12 21.68 -14.11
N ASP A 560 14.39 21.55 -13.71
CA ASP A 560 15.20 22.69 -13.26
C ASP A 560 15.53 23.67 -14.39
N TYR A 561 15.78 23.18 -15.61
CA TYR A 561 16.12 24.04 -16.73
C TYR A 561 14.91 24.77 -17.37
N ARG A 562 13.71 24.19 -17.37
CA ARG A 562 12.53 24.73 -18.06
C ARG A 562 11.52 25.46 -17.16
N ARG A 563 11.61 25.27 -15.83
CA ARG A 563 10.68 25.84 -14.85
C ARG A 563 11.23 26.98 -14.01
N ALA A 564 12.49 27.37 -14.21
CA ALA A 564 12.99 28.56 -13.59
C ALA A 564 12.02 29.70 -13.89
N SER A 565 11.38 30.27 -12.87
CA SER A 565 10.54 31.45 -13.04
C SER A 565 11.37 32.49 -13.81
N LEU A 566 10.73 33.38 -14.55
CA LEU A 566 11.48 34.47 -15.23
C LEU A 566 12.49 35.16 -14.29
N GLY A 567 12.18 35.21 -12.98
CA GLY A 567 13.10 35.74 -11.98
C GLY A 567 14.30 34.83 -11.71
N VAL A 568 14.09 33.50 -11.61
CA VAL A 568 15.21 32.53 -11.42
C VAL A 568 16.06 32.43 -12.68
N ARG A 569 15.44 32.44 -13.88
CA ARG A 569 16.19 32.55 -15.14
C ARG A 569 17.03 33.83 -15.17
N LEU A 570 16.43 34.96 -14.77
CA LEU A 570 17.15 36.21 -14.68
C LEU A 570 18.34 36.12 -13.71
N LEU A 571 18.17 35.50 -12.55
CA LEU A 571 19.27 35.31 -11.60
C LEU A 571 20.41 34.45 -12.19
N ALA A 572 20.08 33.39 -12.94
CA ALA A 572 21.07 32.53 -13.60
C ALA A 572 21.84 33.28 -14.66
N ASP A 573 21.12 34.00 -15.53
CA ASP A 573 21.73 34.82 -16.59
C ASP A 573 22.55 35.99 -16.01
N LEU A 574 22.08 36.62 -14.93
CA LEU A 574 22.83 37.61 -14.17
C LEU A 574 24.14 37.03 -13.60
N ARG A 575 24.12 35.81 -13.07
CA ARG A 575 25.32 35.15 -12.57
C ARG A 575 26.35 34.94 -13.68
N GLN A 576 25.90 34.56 -14.88
CA GLN A 576 26.73 34.36 -16.04
C GLN A 576 27.33 35.72 -16.52
N ILE A 577 26.50 36.77 -16.68
CA ILE A 577 26.98 38.07 -17.18
C ILE A 577 27.79 38.88 -16.18
N PHE A 578 27.66 38.60 -14.88
CA PHE A 578 28.52 39.22 -13.87
C PHE A 578 29.92 38.62 -13.89
N GLY A 579 30.04 37.31 -14.17
CA GLY A 579 31.34 36.64 -14.14
C GLY A 579 32.11 36.98 -12.87
N ASN A 580 33.25 37.64 -13.02
CA ASN A 580 34.09 38.13 -11.91
C ASN A 580 33.88 39.62 -11.57
N ALA A 581 32.93 40.32 -12.23
CA ALA A 581 32.68 41.74 -11.98
C ALA A 581 31.98 41.96 -10.63
N ASP A 582 32.47 42.95 -9.85
CA ASP A 582 31.89 43.28 -8.53
C ASP A 582 30.61 44.10 -8.67
N ALA A 583 30.43 44.83 -9.74
CA ALA A 583 29.25 45.65 -10.01
C ALA A 583 29.06 45.87 -11.52
N LEU A 584 27.82 45.93 -11.96
CA LEU A 584 27.42 46.29 -13.32
C LEU A 584 26.35 47.36 -13.32
N SER A 585 26.44 48.29 -14.27
CA SER A 585 25.39 49.30 -14.47
C SER A 585 24.12 48.66 -15.03
N THR A 586 22.95 49.21 -14.71
CA THR A 586 21.68 48.75 -15.24
C THR A 586 21.67 48.73 -16.76
N THR A 587 22.32 49.68 -17.40
CA THR A 587 22.45 49.77 -18.87
C THR A 587 23.30 48.65 -19.43
N ALA A 588 24.43 48.33 -18.78
CA ALA A 588 25.33 47.23 -19.20
C ALA A 588 24.62 45.90 -19.02
N ILE A 589 23.88 45.68 -17.91
CA ILE A 589 23.07 44.47 -17.68
C ILE A 589 22.05 44.29 -18.79
N LEU A 590 21.28 45.31 -19.12
CA LEU A 590 20.24 45.24 -20.15
C LEU A 590 20.83 45.01 -21.55
N ALA A 591 21.92 45.69 -21.89
CA ALA A 591 22.63 45.47 -23.17
C ALA A 591 23.07 44.03 -23.30
N ARG A 592 23.57 43.51 -22.24
CA ARG A 592 24.03 42.15 -22.13
C ARG A 592 22.89 41.12 -22.19
N LEU A 593 21.83 41.26 -21.45
CA LEU A 593 20.68 40.36 -21.45
C LEU A 593 19.92 40.35 -22.79
N CYS A 594 19.85 41.51 -23.48
CA CYS A 594 19.14 41.64 -24.75
C CYS A 594 20.03 41.36 -26.01
N GLY A 595 21.28 40.98 -25.84
CA GLY A 595 22.15 40.58 -26.95
C GLY A 595 22.77 41.74 -27.77
N ASN A 596 22.78 42.97 -27.20
CA ASN A 596 23.29 44.15 -27.87
C ASN A 596 24.81 44.36 -27.68
N GLU A 597 25.46 43.57 -26.81
CA GLU A 597 26.90 43.60 -26.55
C GLU A 597 27.45 42.19 -26.24
N SER A 598 28.65 41.89 -26.68
CA SER A 598 29.38 40.67 -26.34
C SER A 598 30.02 40.77 -24.95
N TYR A 599 30.02 39.68 -24.21
CA TYR A 599 30.60 39.59 -22.86
C TYR A 599 31.87 38.83 -22.90
N GLY A 600 32.81 39.12 -22.12
CA GLY A 600 34.05 38.40 -21.86
C GLY A 600 34.20 37.06 -22.59
N VAL A 601 35.23 36.39 -22.43
CA VAL A 601 35.43 35.05 -22.98
C VAL A 601 34.97 34.02 -21.92
N ASP A 602 34.39 32.91 -22.39
CA ASP A 602 34.11 31.74 -21.53
C ASP A 602 35.42 31.05 -21.13
N THR A 603 35.32 29.94 -20.40
CA THR A 603 36.46 29.12 -19.95
C THR A 603 37.27 28.53 -21.11
N HIS A 604 36.81 28.65 -22.37
CA HIS A 604 37.43 28.15 -23.59
C HIS A 604 37.91 29.28 -24.52
N GLY A 605 37.73 30.54 -24.09
CA GLY A 605 38.19 31.70 -24.87
C GLY A 605 37.20 32.21 -25.91
N GLU A 606 35.98 31.66 -25.96
CA GLU A 606 34.91 32.12 -26.84
C GLU A 606 34.10 33.27 -26.20
N PRO A 607 33.52 34.19 -26.98
CA PRO A 607 32.65 35.24 -26.44
C PRO A 607 31.47 34.64 -25.65
N ALA A 608 31.37 34.92 -24.36
CA ALA A 608 30.26 34.44 -23.54
C ALA A 608 28.96 35.06 -24.06
N CYS A 609 28.14 34.29 -24.73
CA CYS A 609 26.78 34.64 -25.15
C CYS A 609 25.76 34.08 -24.20
N ILE A 610 24.71 34.85 -23.92
CA ILE A 610 23.49 34.28 -23.29
C ILE A 610 22.84 33.36 -24.32
N ALA A 611 22.29 32.23 -23.86
CA ALA A 611 21.60 31.29 -24.71
C ALA A 611 20.65 31.99 -25.68
N GLU A 612 20.71 31.65 -26.98
CA GLU A 612 19.83 32.21 -28.02
C GLU A 612 18.33 32.16 -27.66
N ASP A 613 17.95 31.24 -26.79
CA ASP A 613 16.60 31.05 -26.27
C ASP A 613 16.23 31.99 -25.11
N ALA A 614 17.08 32.95 -24.72
CA ALA A 614 16.80 33.84 -23.60
C ALA A 614 15.69 34.83 -23.95
N PRO A 615 14.66 35.01 -23.13
CA PRO A 615 13.46 35.79 -23.48
C PRO A 615 13.64 37.31 -23.36
N TRP A 616 14.87 37.80 -23.10
CA TRP A 616 15.07 39.18 -22.65
C TRP A 616 14.97 40.20 -23.80
N SER A 617 15.22 39.80 -25.01
CA SER A 617 15.06 40.63 -26.21
C SER A 617 13.60 40.80 -26.62
N ASP A 618 12.74 39.85 -26.29
CA ASP A 618 11.31 39.89 -26.55
C ASP A 618 10.48 39.30 -25.38
N LEU A 619 10.17 40.11 -24.40
CA LEU A 619 9.28 39.81 -23.30
C LEU A 619 7.86 40.35 -23.64
N ARG A 620 7.04 39.52 -24.31
CA ARG A 620 5.69 39.87 -24.77
C ARG A 620 5.66 41.07 -25.72
N GLY A 621 6.48 41.00 -26.78
CA GLY A 621 6.54 42.01 -27.82
C GLY A 621 7.40 43.25 -27.49
N LYS A 622 8.15 43.22 -26.37
CA LYS A 622 9.05 44.34 -25.97
C LYS A 622 10.29 43.80 -25.27
N PRO A 623 11.48 44.38 -25.48
CA PRO A 623 12.66 43.98 -24.74
C PRO A 623 12.55 44.28 -23.25
N LEU A 624 13.37 43.65 -22.44
CA LEU A 624 13.46 43.88 -21.00
C LEU A 624 13.94 45.34 -20.75
N ASP A 625 13.20 46.08 -19.99
CA ASP A 625 13.55 47.47 -19.60
C ASP A 625 14.00 47.53 -18.12
N SER A 626 14.55 48.67 -17.72
CA SER A 626 15.06 48.90 -16.36
C SER A 626 14.00 48.77 -15.25
N ARG A 627 12.76 49.13 -15.56
CA ARG A 627 11.64 49.05 -14.61
C ARG A 627 11.24 47.59 -14.38
N ARG A 628 11.15 46.82 -15.44
CA ARG A 628 10.80 45.41 -15.42
C ARG A 628 11.91 44.55 -14.79
N LEU A 629 13.18 44.88 -15.08
CA LEU A 629 14.36 44.33 -14.43
C LEU A 629 14.26 44.53 -12.89
N ALA A 630 14.02 45.75 -12.45
CA ALA A 630 13.88 46.07 -11.03
C ALA A 630 12.72 45.31 -10.38
N GLN A 631 11.54 45.23 -11.03
CA GLN A 631 10.38 44.47 -10.53
C GLN A 631 10.64 42.97 -10.40
N LEU A 632 11.42 42.36 -11.32
CA LEU A 632 11.78 40.96 -11.25
C LEU A 632 12.75 40.69 -10.10
N LEU A 633 13.72 41.60 -9.88
CA LEU A 633 14.74 41.46 -8.84
C LEU A 633 14.21 41.83 -7.43
N GLU A 634 13.23 42.74 -7.33
CA GLU A 634 12.61 43.12 -6.05
C GLU A 634 11.96 41.92 -5.33
N LYS A 635 11.49 40.92 -6.07
CA LYS A 635 10.96 39.66 -5.51
C LYS A 635 11.99 38.88 -4.71
N TYR A 636 13.27 39.13 -4.96
CA TYR A 636 14.41 38.51 -4.30
C TYR A 636 15.13 39.49 -3.37
N GLU A 637 14.45 40.63 -3.02
CA GLU A 637 14.98 41.68 -2.16
C GLU A 637 16.20 42.41 -2.73
N ILE A 638 16.46 42.27 -4.04
CA ILE A 638 17.60 42.90 -4.73
C ILE A 638 17.16 44.25 -5.31
N ARG A 639 17.81 45.32 -4.85
CA ARG A 639 17.55 46.68 -5.30
C ARG A 639 18.75 47.29 -5.99
N SER A 640 18.48 48.17 -6.99
CA SER A 640 19.54 48.94 -7.64
C SER A 640 20.15 49.97 -6.69
N VAL A 641 21.44 50.15 -6.78
CA VAL A 641 22.20 51.12 -5.97
C VAL A 641 23.07 52.01 -6.85
N LYS A 642 23.50 53.17 -6.35
CA LYS A 642 24.49 53.99 -7.04
C LYS A 642 25.85 53.29 -7.00
N ILE A 643 26.41 52.99 -8.14
CA ILE A 643 27.74 52.39 -8.33
C ILE A 643 28.65 53.34 -9.12
N LYS A 644 29.95 53.24 -8.91
CA LYS A 644 30.92 53.93 -9.77
C LYS A 644 31.31 52.93 -10.89
N TYR A 645 30.80 53.17 -12.09
CA TYR A 645 31.05 52.35 -13.27
C TYR A 645 31.75 53.17 -14.33
N GLU A 646 32.90 52.77 -14.80
CA GLU A 646 33.75 53.51 -15.75
C GLU A 646 33.99 54.97 -15.32
N GLY A 647 34.24 55.17 -14.04
CA GLY A 647 34.51 56.51 -13.50
C GLY A 647 33.29 57.43 -13.26
N ARG A 648 32.08 56.99 -13.66
CA ARG A 648 30.82 57.76 -13.52
C ARG A 648 29.86 57.14 -12.49
N PRO A 649 29.13 57.95 -11.74
CA PRO A 649 28.09 57.44 -10.84
C PRO A 649 26.84 57.05 -11.67
N LEU A 650 26.52 55.74 -11.74
CA LEU A 650 25.37 55.18 -12.46
C LEU A 650 24.53 54.31 -11.51
N GLN A 651 23.24 54.12 -11.83
CA GLN A 651 22.41 53.08 -11.19
C GLN A 651 22.85 51.72 -11.69
N GLY A 652 22.97 50.78 -10.77
CA GLY A 652 23.40 49.41 -11.10
C GLY A 652 23.18 48.44 -9.96
N TYR A 653 23.76 47.26 -10.08
CA TYR A 653 23.66 46.19 -9.10
C TYR A 653 25.04 45.71 -8.70
N ARG A 654 25.22 45.35 -7.43
CA ARG A 654 26.44 44.78 -6.91
C ARG A 654 26.33 43.25 -6.83
N ARG A 655 27.44 42.54 -7.08
CA ARG A 655 27.51 41.10 -6.97
C ARG A 655 27.14 40.61 -5.55
N GLU A 656 27.60 41.29 -4.52
CA GLU A 656 27.30 40.99 -3.12
C GLU A 656 25.81 40.94 -2.80
N HIS A 657 24.99 41.81 -3.46
CA HIS A 657 23.55 41.83 -3.27
C HIS A 657 22.82 40.70 -4.01
N LEU A 658 23.45 40.10 -5.00
CA LEU A 658 22.94 38.97 -5.77
C LEU A 658 23.33 37.62 -5.17
N TRP A 659 24.39 37.62 -4.34
CA TRP A 659 25.05 36.40 -3.86
C TRP A 659 24.09 35.47 -3.08
N ASP A 660 23.34 36.02 -2.12
CA ASP A 660 22.38 35.26 -1.31
C ASP A 660 21.29 34.63 -2.20
N ALA A 661 20.75 35.41 -3.18
CA ALA A 661 19.77 34.91 -4.12
C ALA A 661 20.35 33.81 -5.04
N TRP A 662 21.59 33.94 -5.46
CA TRP A 662 22.25 32.89 -6.26
C TRP A 662 22.43 31.60 -5.48
N GLN A 663 22.85 31.67 -4.21
CA GLN A 663 22.99 30.49 -3.35
C GLN A 663 21.67 29.79 -3.05
N ARG A 664 20.58 30.56 -2.88
CA ARG A 664 19.27 30.02 -2.50
C ARG A 664 18.47 29.48 -3.69
N TYR A 665 18.57 30.13 -4.85
CA TYR A 665 17.68 29.85 -5.98
C TYR A 665 18.36 29.22 -7.19
N LEU A 666 19.68 29.13 -7.22
CA LEU A 666 20.42 28.47 -8.29
C LEU A 666 21.14 27.22 -7.75
N ALA A 667 21.15 26.15 -8.52
CA ALA A 667 21.93 24.97 -8.19
C ALA A 667 23.41 25.33 -7.97
N ALA A 668 24.04 24.67 -6.99
CA ALA A 668 25.50 24.79 -6.82
C ALA A 668 26.17 24.42 -8.14
N THR A 669 27.07 25.25 -8.63
CA THR A 669 27.95 24.88 -9.75
C THR A 669 28.72 23.65 -9.29
N PRO A 670 28.84 22.58 -10.10
CA PRO A 670 29.78 21.51 -9.77
C PRO A 670 31.12 22.17 -9.45
N ALA A 671 31.66 21.91 -8.27
CA ALA A 671 32.99 22.39 -7.93
C ALA A 671 33.91 21.93 -9.05
N GLU A 672 34.68 22.84 -9.64
CA GLU A 672 35.82 22.45 -10.46
C GLU A 672 36.61 21.42 -9.65
N PRO A 673 37.06 20.29 -10.26
CA PRO A 673 37.90 19.34 -9.52
C PRO A 673 39.04 20.12 -8.89
N GLU A 674 39.18 20.03 -7.57
CA GLU A 674 40.32 20.65 -6.88
C GLU A 674 41.61 20.29 -7.62
N PRO A 675 42.46 21.25 -7.92
CA PRO A 675 43.72 20.93 -8.54
C PRO A 675 44.44 19.91 -7.66
N PRO A 676 45.04 18.85 -8.23
CA PRO A 676 45.71 17.81 -7.46
C PRO A 676 46.69 18.48 -6.50
N GLU A 677 46.58 18.14 -5.20
CA GLU A 677 47.53 18.62 -4.20
C GLU A 677 48.95 18.46 -4.73
N PRO A 678 49.83 19.49 -4.60
CA PRO A 678 51.22 19.39 -5.05
C PRO A 678 51.83 18.19 -4.36
N ALA A 679 52.35 17.23 -5.12
CA ALA A 679 52.96 16.04 -4.59
C ALA A 679 54.08 16.46 -3.61
N GLU A 680 53.94 16.03 -2.34
CA GLU A 680 55.00 16.21 -1.33
C GLU A 680 56.34 15.73 -1.89
N PRO A 681 57.43 16.48 -1.70
CA PRO A 681 58.74 16.09 -2.20
C PRO A 681 59.14 14.76 -1.59
N ARG A 682 59.34 13.74 -2.39
CA ARG A 682 59.88 12.45 -2.00
C ARG A 682 61.15 12.63 -1.21
N GLN A 683 61.11 12.51 0.12
CA GLN A 683 62.28 12.33 0.95
C GLN A 683 62.97 11.03 0.57
N GLN A 684 64.17 11.16 0.01
CA GLN A 684 65.08 10.04 -0.25
C GLN A 684 65.33 9.27 1.06
N ARG A 685 64.74 8.11 1.20
CA ARG A 685 65.11 7.16 2.27
C ARG A 685 66.50 6.63 1.92
N ARG A 686 67.50 7.06 2.66
CA ARG A 686 68.80 6.40 2.76
C ARG A 686 68.59 4.99 3.29
N GLY A 687 69.13 4.00 2.58
CA GLY A 687 69.07 2.61 2.96
C GLY A 687 69.77 2.34 4.28
N LEU A 688 69.15 1.48 5.08
CA LEU A 688 69.78 0.77 6.19
C LEU A 688 69.81 -0.74 5.86
N PRO A 689 70.81 -1.49 6.36
CA PRO A 689 71.12 -2.82 5.83
C PRO A 689 70.20 -3.93 6.38
N ALA A 690 70.08 -4.98 5.55
CA ALA A 690 69.42 -6.24 5.90
C ALA A 690 70.07 -6.91 7.10
N ASP A 691 69.29 -7.20 8.13
CA ASP A 691 69.37 -8.35 9.01
C ASP A 691 68.64 -8.06 10.31
N PHE A 692 67.38 -8.51 10.40
CA PHE A 692 66.81 -8.92 11.67
C PHE A 692 65.62 -9.86 11.43
N ARG A 693 65.84 -11.14 11.73
CA ARG A 693 64.77 -12.15 11.85
C ARG A 693 64.05 -11.89 13.18
N VAL A 694 62.69 -11.80 13.12
CA VAL A 694 61.84 -11.80 14.30
C VAL A 694 61.19 -13.18 14.45
N PRO A 695 61.23 -13.81 15.66
CA PRO A 695 60.62 -15.11 15.91
C PRO A 695 59.10 -14.99 16.12
N ALA A 696 58.37 -16.04 15.67
CA ALA A 696 56.97 -16.24 15.94
C ALA A 696 56.74 -16.52 17.42
N ASN A 697 55.88 -15.74 18.07
CA ASN A 697 54.97 -16.04 19.17
C ASN A 697 54.79 -14.82 20.09
N SER A 698 53.63 -14.16 19.97
CA SER A 698 53.00 -13.53 21.14
C SER A 698 51.50 -13.33 20.87
N ARG A 699 50.77 -13.86 21.81
CA ARG A 699 49.33 -13.89 21.94
C ARG A 699 48.73 -12.48 21.95
N VAL A 700 47.60 -12.29 21.30
CA VAL A 700 46.72 -11.12 21.44
C VAL A 700 46.01 -11.19 22.79
N PRO A 701 45.97 -10.13 23.60
CA PRO A 701 45.16 -10.10 24.81
C PRO A 701 43.67 -9.79 24.47
N GLU A 702 42.79 -10.58 25.06
CA GLU A 702 41.34 -10.36 25.12
C GLU A 702 41.01 -9.08 25.91
N LEU A 703 40.07 -8.29 25.39
CA LEU A 703 39.46 -7.17 26.10
C LEU A 703 38.36 -7.71 27.03
N PRO A 704 38.24 -7.17 28.27
CA PRO A 704 37.23 -7.62 29.23
C PRO A 704 35.83 -7.11 28.91
N PRO A 705 34.77 -7.83 29.40
CA PRO A 705 33.39 -7.49 29.14
C PRO A 705 32.93 -6.26 29.92
N VAL A 706 32.19 -5.38 29.27
CA VAL A 706 31.54 -4.24 29.94
C VAL A 706 30.30 -4.75 30.69
N CYS A 707 30.39 -4.62 32.01
CA CYS A 707 29.34 -4.94 32.97
C CYS A 707 28.50 -3.67 33.27
N GLY A 708 27.18 -3.83 33.42
CA GLY A 708 26.46 -3.12 34.46
C GLY A 708 25.51 -2.01 34.05
N THR A 709 24.28 -2.40 33.86
CA THR A 709 23.06 -1.60 34.05
C THR A 709 23.00 -0.99 35.45
N ALA A 710 22.81 0.32 35.55
CA ALA A 710 22.38 0.97 36.79
C ALA A 710 21.04 1.65 36.59
N LYS A 711 20.03 1.21 37.31
CA LYS A 711 18.76 1.91 37.54
C LYS A 711 19.04 3.08 38.51
N PRO A 712 18.37 4.25 38.35
CA PRO A 712 18.33 5.22 39.44
C PRO A 712 17.18 4.90 40.40
N ALA A 713 17.51 4.94 41.66
CA ALA A 713 16.65 4.76 42.81
C ALA A 713 15.80 6.00 43.06
N LEU A 714 14.55 5.74 43.48
CA LEU A 714 13.65 6.71 44.10
C LEU A 714 14.17 7.06 45.51
N GLU A 715 14.52 8.32 45.75
CA GLU A 715 14.59 8.88 47.11
C GLU A 715 13.28 9.61 47.43
N LYS A 716 12.72 9.19 48.57
CA LYS A 716 11.66 9.87 49.32
C LYS A 716 12.35 10.93 50.21
N GLU A 717 11.89 12.15 50.15
CA GLU A 717 11.96 13.06 51.30
C GLU A 717 10.62 13.75 51.54
N SER A 718 10.22 13.66 52.79
CA SER A 718 9.03 14.22 53.42
C SER A 718 9.35 15.57 54.08
N SER A 719 8.44 16.50 53.96
CA SER A 719 8.05 17.49 54.99
C SER A 719 7.12 18.51 54.32
N GLY A 720 5.89 18.76 54.69
CA GLY A 720 5.43 19.15 55.98
C GLY A 720 4.93 20.59 55.85
N GLY A 721 3.60 20.84 55.94
CA GLY A 721 3.11 22.21 55.99
C GLY A 721 1.60 22.32 55.63
N SER A 722 0.81 22.29 56.65
CA SER A 722 -0.66 22.45 56.75
C SER A 722 -1.16 23.87 56.54
N ILE A 723 -2.48 23.98 56.45
CA ILE A 723 -3.43 25.11 56.62
C ILE A 723 -4.17 25.37 55.30
N GLY A 724 -5.47 25.29 55.11
CA GLY A 724 -6.60 25.20 55.99
C GLY A 724 -7.86 25.67 55.22
N SER A 725 -9.01 25.02 55.50
CA SER A 725 -10.39 25.58 55.38
C SER A 725 -10.86 26.03 53.99
N GLY A 726 -11.99 25.59 53.53
CA GLY A 726 -13.31 25.45 54.01
C GLY A 726 -14.34 25.16 52.94
N LEU A 727 -15.27 24.30 53.25
CA LEU A 727 -16.69 24.31 52.98
C LEU A 727 -17.22 24.87 51.62
N SER A 728 -18.00 24.11 50.81
CA SER A 728 -19.39 23.85 51.13
C SER A 728 -19.98 22.99 49.99
N ALA A 729 -20.88 22.13 50.39
CA ALA A 729 -21.75 21.26 49.61
C ALA A 729 -22.72 22.04 48.71
N MET A 730 -23.16 21.46 47.61
CA MET A 730 -24.60 21.19 47.38
C MET A 730 -24.82 20.26 46.16
N GLU A 731 -25.73 19.39 46.40
CA GLU A 731 -26.41 18.42 45.58
C GLU A 731 -27.02 18.98 44.28
N GLY A 732 -27.27 18.08 43.34
CA GLY A 732 -28.15 18.34 42.18
C GLY A 732 -28.15 17.21 41.14
N ASN A 733 -28.83 16.12 41.50
CA ASN A 733 -29.40 15.12 40.59
C ASN A 733 -30.14 15.77 39.40
N LYS A 734 -29.94 15.26 38.18
CA LYS A 734 -31.03 15.00 37.22
C LYS A 734 -30.59 14.19 36.02
N THR A 735 -31.01 12.94 36.02
CA THR A 735 -31.31 12.09 34.85
C THR A 735 -32.16 12.81 33.81
N VAL A 736 -31.83 12.67 32.55
CA VAL A 736 -32.81 12.64 31.45
C VAL A 736 -32.32 11.66 30.39
N GLU A 737 -33.17 10.65 30.21
CA GLU A 737 -33.26 9.73 29.08
C GLU A 737 -33.65 10.48 27.81
N GLY A 738 -33.35 9.85 26.68
CA GLY A 738 -34.20 10.03 25.49
C GLY A 738 -33.52 10.07 24.15
N TYR A 739 -33.56 8.94 23.47
CA TYR A 739 -33.94 8.73 22.05
C TYR A 739 -33.45 9.70 20.96
N VAL A 740 -32.78 9.30 19.96
CA VAL A 740 -33.17 8.63 18.69
C VAL A 740 -31.91 8.14 17.95
#